data_e6f9b851d3427b3ce41dabf98218b0bb
#
_entry.id   e6f9b851d3427b3ce41dabf98218b0bb
#
_cell.length_a   1.000
_cell.length_b   1.000
_cell.length_c   1.000
_cell.angle_alpha   90.00
_cell.angle_beta   90.00
_cell.angle_gamma   90.00
#
_symmetry.space_group_name_H-M   'P 1'
#
loop_
_entity.id
_entity.type
_entity.pdbx_description
1 polymer ?
#
loop_
_entity_poly.entity_id
_entity_poly.type
_entity_poly.pdbx_seq_one_letter_code
_entity_poly.pdbx_strand_id
1 'polypeptide(L)'
;MNSRYLITCGALASCLLLSHQTAFAQEDTSADAGDSVLSDTIVVTAVRRDTIAQDGIPMPEQIALPADAAAIAARIPGGAVVGNGALSGQLSYRGLAGQRVLGRVNGQRFATGGPNAMDPPLHYAPSILVDRIDIARGVAPVSQGPSLAGAVNAQLVQTEFSESVSLSPQARFASQYRSVDDSHAIGGLVGMASSDWRIGLIASREEGDDYEFPGGTAVGTSFERNLYGAHAGFRTGPGELYVEYRRSETDPTGNPPFALDIVYFDTDFVQGGFRGEIADQVHLDLRLGHVAIRHLMDNQTTRQPAAPPMMARATFADADTSTAEASLRFGTQGAYFQIGGDAELTDKFVRITNPFNDAFFIDSQPNVQSERLGAFAQWRGALGEVQFELGARVDRTDQTAGVPQLGAAVPMGPRGLAAAFGAADRDRSATTFDTVLRAWVGVGDITPRVTLARKERVPSLLERFGWLPTEASFGLADGNIYVGNLDLAPETAWIAELGFDFENEVFSLRPTVFYRRVDDFIQGVPFDATIGVIDSPVEMIAAMNGDSTPLRFGNVDAELMGADLDFSIRPVARFVIEGTASYVRGKRRDIDDDLYRIAPANLRLSASWQGNRLSFGAEMFASAAQNKVARSNGEASSDSFAVFGLFARYAMRDGMAIEAGVENLFDAEYQPHLAGRSRVGASDVAVGERLPGAGQGGWVRFTKRF
;
A
#
# COMPACT_ATOMS: atom_id res chain seq x y z
N MET A 1 27.17 21.88 -8.72
CA MET A 1 28.42 21.21 -8.95
C MET A 1 29.03 20.83 -7.62
N ASN A 2 28.85 19.61 -7.31
CA ASN A 2 29.64 18.70 -6.48
C ASN A 2 30.37 19.21 -5.21
N SER A 3 29.72 19.11 -4.08
CA SER A 3 30.43 18.89 -2.79
C SER A 3 29.45 18.65 -1.61
N ARG A 4 28.47 17.74 -1.74
CA ARG A 4 27.55 17.42 -0.62
C ARG A 4 27.34 15.93 -0.32
N TYR A 5 28.06 15.03 -1.01
CA TYR A 5 27.72 13.58 -0.94
C TYR A 5 28.63 12.71 -0.05
N LEU A 6 29.49 13.29 0.80
CA LEU A 6 30.49 12.50 1.53
C LEU A 6 30.27 12.40 3.06
N ILE A 7 29.18 12.92 3.62
CA ILE A 7 29.02 12.96 5.10
C ILE A 7 28.07 11.88 5.65
N THR A 8 27.19 11.29 4.85
CA THR A 8 26.17 10.37 5.35
C THR A 8 26.64 8.92 5.52
N CYS A 9 27.61 8.45 4.78
CA CYS A 9 28.13 7.07 4.94
C CYS A 9 29.13 6.88 6.10
N GLY A 10 29.73 7.95 6.61
CA GLY A 10 30.75 7.86 7.67
C GLY A 10 30.22 7.60 9.09
N ALA A 11 28.99 7.96 9.35
CA ALA A 11 28.42 7.87 10.71
C ALA A 11 27.97 6.46 11.12
N LEU A 12 27.52 5.64 10.19
CA LEU A 12 27.10 4.27 10.46
C LEU A 12 28.27 3.29 10.59
N ALA A 13 29.38 3.53 9.86
CA ALA A 13 30.56 2.69 9.96
C ALA A 13 31.39 2.93 11.24
N SER A 14 31.32 4.13 11.83
CA SER A 14 32.06 4.46 13.05
C SER A 14 31.45 3.87 14.33
N CYS A 15 30.17 3.55 14.36
CA CYS A 15 29.52 2.90 15.51
C CYS A 15 29.83 1.40 15.62
N LEU A 16 30.28 0.76 14.55
CA LEU A 16 30.61 -0.68 14.55
C LEU A 16 32.01 -1.03 15.12
N LEU A 17 32.85 -0.04 15.36
CA LEU A 17 34.25 -0.24 15.81
C LEU A 17 34.48 -0.04 17.32
N LEU A 18 33.45 0.29 18.10
CA LEU A 18 33.62 0.63 19.53
C LEU A 18 33.20 -0.46 20.53
N SER A 19 32.94 -1.69 20.10
CA SER A 19 32.51 -2.78 20.99
C SER A 19 33.57 -3.86 21.25
N HIS A 20 34.85 -3.49 21.38
CA HIS A 20 35.87 -4.40 21.91
C HIS A 20 36.53 -3.77 23.13
N GLN A 21 35.89 -3.89 24.27
CA GLN A 21 36.60 -3.89 25.54
C GLN A 21 36.03 -4.99 26.45
N THR A 22 36.92 -5.89 26.75
CA THR A 22 36.83 -7.07 27.62
C THR A 22 36.33 -6.75 29.02
N ALA A 23 35.24 -7.43 29.45
CA ALA A 23 34.94 -7.59 30.86
C ALA A 23 35.40 -8.98 31.33
N PHE A 24 36.27 -9.01 32.34
CA PHE A 24 36.72 -10.22 33.02
C PHE A 24 35.56 -10.85 33.78
N ALA A 25 35.40 -12.16 33.61
CA ALA A 25 34.49 -12.97 34.38
C ALA A 25 34.97 -13.13 35.82
N GLN A 26 34.05 -13.05 36.75
CA GLN A 26 34.20 -13.61 38.09
C GLN A 26 33.27 -14.83 38.17
N GLU A 27 33.86 -16.00 38.33
CA GLU A 27 33.16 -17.25 38.63
C GLU A 27 32.48 -17.15 40.00
N ASP A 28 31.20 -17.47 40.01
CA ASP A 28 30.58 -17.99 41.22
C ASP A 28 29.73 -19.22 40.90
N THR A 29 30.12 -20.32 41.49
CA THR A 29 29.56 -21.65 41.30
C THR A 29 28.34 -21.83 42.20
N SER A 30 27.18 -22.09 41.58
CA SER A 30 26.20 -23.01 42.17
C SER A 30 25.30 -23.59 41.09
N ALA A 31 25.25 -24.90 41.02
CA ALA A 31 24.49 -25.71 40.12
C ALA A 31 22.97 -25.57 40.34
N ASP A 32 22.20 -25.40 39.29
CA ASP A 32 21.19 -26.41 39.00
C ASP A 32 20.78 -26.31 37.53
N ALA A 33 20.81 -27.43 36.81
CA ALA A 33 20.51 -27.56 35.43
C ALA A 33 19.00 -27.52 35.21
N GLY A 34 18.50 -26.37 34.87
CA GLY A 34 17.22 -26.21 34.16
C GLY A 34 17.51 -26.06 32.68
N ASP A 35 17.27 -27.11 31.92
CA ASP A 35 17.24 -27.12 30.47
C ASP A 35 16.26 -26.01 30.03
N SER A 36 16.79 -24.82 29.75
CA SER A 36 16.02 -23.81 29.03
C SER A 36 15.91 -24.33 27.59
N VAL A 37 14.86 -25.09 27.34
CA VAL A 37 14.33 -25.30 26.02
C VAL A 37 14.22 -23.91 25.40
N LEU A 38 15.18 -23.60 24.52
CA LEU A 38 15.01 -22.49 23.56
C LEU A 38 13.68 -22.78 22.90
N SER A 39 12.67 -22.01 23.24
CA SER A 39 11.39 -21.99 22.56
C SER A 39 11.72 -21.94 21.09
N ASP A 40 11.54 -23.06 20.39
CA ASP A 40 11.58 -23.12 18.94
C ASP A 40 10.55 -22.10 18.47
N THR A 41 10.99 -20.90 18.19
CA THR A 41 10.16 -19.90 17.51
C THR A 41 10.00 -20.44 16.10
N ILE A 42 8.99 -21.29 15.91
CA ILE A 42 8.52 -21.67 14.59
C ILE A 42 8.07 -20.36 13.97
N VAL A 43 8.89 -19.81 13.08
CA VAL A 43 8.50 -18.66 12.27
C VAL A 43 7.46 -19.20 11.29
N VAL A 44 6.21 -19.10 11.70
CA VAL A 44 5.08 -19.41 10.85
C VAL A 44 4.96 -18.23 9.90
N THR A 45 5.29 -18.44 8.65
CA THR A 45 5.06 -17.47 7.56
C THR A 45 3.58 -17.32 7.23
N ALA A 46 2.72 -18.07 7.89
CA ALA A 46 1.27 -17.92 7.81
C ALA A 46 0.82 -16.60 8.45
N VAL A 47 -0.14 -15.96 7.82
CA VAL A 47 -0.84 -14.77 8.34
C VAL A 47 -1.21 -14.97 9.81
N ARG A 48 -0.54 -14.25 10.72
CA ARG A 48 -0.86 -14.31 12.14
C ARG A 48 -2.13 -13.53 12.39
N ARG A 49 -3.12 -14.19 12.95
CA ARG A 49 -4.38 -13.55 13.29
C ARG A 49 -4.30 -12.90 14.66
N ASP A 50 -4.29 -11.57 14.70
CA ASP A 50 -4.38 -10.83 15.96
C ASP A 50 -5.83 -10.73 16.46
N THR A 51 -6.79 -10.63 15.53
CA THR A 51 -8.24 -10.65 15.81
C THR A 51 -9.03 -11.25 14.64
N ILE A 52 -10.33 -11.46 14.79
CA ILE A 52 -11.21 -11.89 13.67
C ILE A 52 -11.24 -10.88 12.50
N ALA A 53 -10.95 -9.62 12.76
CA ALA A 53 -11.00 -8.54 11.78
C ALA A 53 -9.62 -8.12 11.24
N GLN A 54 -8.54 -8.54 11.88
CA GLN A 54 -7.18 -8.08 11.54
C GLN A 54 -6.21 -9.25 11.51
N ASP A 55 -5.36 -9.26 10.49
CA ASP A 55 -4.26 -10.19 10.34
C ASP A 55 -2.94 -9.40 10.32
N GLY A 56 -1.92 -9.90 11.00
CA GLY A 56 -0.55 -9.42 10.90
C GLY A 56 0.21 -10.30 9.91
N ILE A 57 0.81 -9.71 8.88
CA ILE A 57 1.70 -10.40 7.96
C ILE A 57 3.14 -10.08 8.38
N PRO A 58 3.90 -11.07 8.87
CA PRO A 58 5.33 -10.90 9.06
C PRO A 58 6.02 -10.75 7.70
N MET A 59 7.23 -10.21 7.70
CA MET A 59 8.01 -10.12 6.47
C MET A 59 8.32 -11.51 5.91
N PRO A 60 8.04 -11.76 4.62
CA PRO A 60 8.21 -13.08 4.04
C PRO A 60 9.68 -13.47 3.94
N GLU A 61 9.98 -14.73 4.32
CA GLU A 61 11.31 -15.32 4.20
C GLU A 61 11.50 -16.08 2.87
N GLN A 62 10.39 -16.32 2.15
CA GLN A 62 10.36 -17.17 0.95
C GLN A 62 10.74 -16.45 -0.33
N ILE A 63 10.71 -15.12 -0.31
CA ILE A 63 10.96 -14.28 -1.50
C ILE A 63 11.96 -13.18 -1.19
N ALA A 64 12.55 -12.61 -2.23
CA ALA A 64 13.15 -11.30 -2.13
C ALA A 64 12.12 -10.28 -1.60
N LEU A 65 12.55 -9.35 -0.76
CA LEU A 65 11.70 -8.22 -0.42
C LEU A 65 11.60 -7.30 -1.64
N PRO A 66 10.41 -7.11 -2.20
CA PRO A 66 10.23 -6.14 -3.27
C PRO A 66 10.44 -4.73 -2.72
N ALA A 67 10.91 -3.81 -3.53
CA ALA A 67 11.03 -2.41 -3.14
C ALA A 67 9.66 -1.82 -2.74
N ASP A 68 8.59 -2.27 -3.40
CA ASP A 68 7.20 -1.87 -3.11
C ASP A 68 6.53 -2.82 -2.11
N ALA A 69 6.25 -2.34 -0.91
CA ALA A 69 5.57 -3.12 0.14
C ALA A 69 4.12 -3.51 -0.21
N ALA A 70 3.50 -2.90 -1.23
CA ALA A 70 2.20 -3.32 -1.75
C ALA A 70 2.23 -4.77 -2.26
N ALA A 71 3.34 -5.21 -2.84
CA ALA A 71 3.52 -6.58 -3.30
C ALA A 71 3.52 -7.60 -2.14
N ILE A 72 4.01 -7.21 -0.97
CA ILE A 72 3.93 -8.03 0.25
C ILE A 72 2.50 -8.04 0.78
N ALA A 73 1.85 -6.87 0.89
CA ALA A 73 0.46 -6.77 1.33
C ALA A 73 -0.49 -7.57 0.43
N ALA A 74 -0.21 -7.63 -0.86
CA ALA A 74 -1.02 -8.38 -1.85
C ALA A 74 -0.88 -9.92 -1.75
N ARG A 75 -0.05 -10.46 -0.87
CA ARG A 75 0.08 -11.93 -0.66
C ARG A 75 -1.08 -12.53 0.13
N ILE A 76 -1.96 -11.70 0.69
CA ILE A 76 -3.20 -12.19 1.35
C ILE A 76 -4.21 -12.72 0.32
N PRO A 77 -5.14 -13.61 0.75
CA PRO A 77 -6.28 -13.98 -0.09
C PRO A 77 -7.08 -12.75 -0.53
N GLY A 78 -7.39 -12.64 -1.82
CA GLY A 78 -8.08 -11.48 -2.39
C GLY A 78 -7.17 -10.29 -2.75
N GLY A 79 -5.89 -10.36 -2.39
CA GLY A 79 -4.90 -9.34 -2.69
C GLY A 79 -4.34 -9.44 -4.11
N ALA A 80 -4.07 -8.28 -4.72
CA ALA A 80 -3.37 -8.14 -5.99
C ALA A 80 -2.68 -6.76 -6.03
N VAL A 81 -1.76 -6.56 -6.97
CA VAL A 81 -1.10 -5.27 -7.20
C VAL A 81 -1.47 -4.75 -8.57
N VAL A 82 -1.86 -3.49 -8.65
CA VAL A 82 -1.85 -2.73 -9.89
C VAL A 82 -0.41 -2.22 -10.08
N GLY A 83 0.31 -2.86 -10.98
CA GLY A 83 1.76 -2.64 -11.17
C GLY A 83 2.04 -1.44 -12.07
N ASN A 84 2.65 -0.39 -11.53
CA ASN A 84 2.88 0.88 -12.23
C ASN A 84 4.36 1.30 -12.29
N GLY A 85 5.26 0.46 -11.80
CA GLY A 85 6.69 0.72 -11.66
C GLY A 85 7.21 0.09 -10.38
N ALA A 86 8.50 0.22 -10.11
CA ALA A 86 9.18 -0.43 -8.99
C ALA A 86 8.65 0.03 -7.61
N LEU A 87 8.22 1.29 -7.48
CA LEU A 87 7.81 1.92 -6.21
C LEU A 87 6.34 2.40 -6.19
N SER A 88 5.59 2.21 -7.28
CA SER A 88 4.27 2.83 -7.49
C SER A 88 3.12 1.81 -7.57
N GLY A 89 3.30 0.63 -7.03
CA GLY A 89 2.27 -0.41 -7.01
C GLY A 89 1.13 -0.07 -6.06
N GLN A 90 -0.10 -0.20 -6.54
CA GLN A 90 -1.27 -0.01 -5.68
C GLN A 90 -1.86 -1.33 -5.24
N LEU A 91 -2.10 -1.46 -3.95
CA LEU A 91 -2.83 -2.60 -3.41
C LEU A 91 -4.27 -2.61 -3.94
N SER A 92 -4.63 -3.70 -4.59
CA SER A 92 -6.02 -4.05 -4.88
C SER A 92 -6.46 -5.17 -3.94
N TYR A 93 -7.64 -5.03 -3.38
CA TYR A 93 -8.20 -6.04 -2.50
C TYR A 93 -9.63 -6.38 -2.91
N ARG A 94 -9.87 -7.64 -3.24
CA ARG A 94 -11.17 -8.13 -3.75
C ARG A 94 -11.75 -7.28 -4.88
N GLY A 95 -10.90 -6.89 -5.84
CA GLY A 95 -11.26 -6.08 -7.01
C GLY A 95 -11.42 -4.57 -6.75
N LEU A 96 -11.11 -4.10 -5.56
CA LEU A 96 -11.15 -2.66 -5.22
C LEU A 96 -9.74 -2.15 -4.92
N ALA A 97 -9.37 -1.02 -5.52
CA ALA A 97 -8.06 -0.39 -5.39
C ALA A 97 -8.16 1.12 -5.11
N GLY A 98 -7.02 1.77 -4.96
CA GLY A 98 -6.93 3.22 -4.71
C GLY A 98 -7.55 3.59 -3.36
N GLN A 99 -8.27 4.69 -3.29
CA GLN A 99 -8.89 5.17 -2.04
C GLN A 99 -10.01 4.29 -1.46
N ARG A 100 -10.37 3.20 -2.13
CA ARG A 100 -11.29 2.21 -1.58
C ARG A 100 -10.64 1.30 -0.54
N VAL A 101 -9.31 1.20 -0.55
CA VAL A 101 -8.50 0.52 0.47
C VAL A 101 -7.81 1.58 1.33
N LEU A 102 -8.04 1.57 2.63
CA LEU A 102 -7.39 2.52 3.53
C LEU A 102 -5.93 2.12 3.75
N GLY A 103 -4.98 2.96 3.29
CA GLY A 103 -3.56 2.78 3.50
C GLY A 103 -3.02 3.65 4.63
N ARG A 104 -2.13 3.07 5.46
CA ARG A 104 -1.41 3.77 6.55
C ARG A 104 0.04 3.30 6.63
N VAL A 105 0.91 4.16 7.16
CA VAL A 105 2.28 3.80 7.57
C VAL A 105 2.48 4.27 9.01
N ASN A 106 2.86 3.36 9.90
CA ASN A 106 2.92 3.59 11.35
C ASN A 106 1.62 4.18 11.93
N GLY A 107 0.48 3.79 11.34
CA GLY A 107 -0.84 4.29 11.71
C GLY A 107 -1.20 5.67 11.16
N GLN A 108 -0.31 6.40 10.51
CA GLN A 108 -0.56 7.71 9.94
C GLN A 108 -1.26 7.60 8.58
N ARG A 109 -2.29 8.42 8.37
CA ARG A 109 -3.00 8.60 7.10
C ARG A 109 -2.49 9.84 6.39
N PHE A 110 -2.54 9.82 5.06
CA PHE A 110 -2.18 10.96 4.22
C PHE A 110 -2.71 10.78 2.80
N ALA A 111 -2.85 11.89 2.08
CA ALA A 111 -3.16 11.87 0.66
C ALA A 111 -1.88 11.68 -0.17
N THR A 112 -2.02 11.14 -1.37
CA THR A 112 -0.93 11.05 -2.35
C THR A 112 -0.66 12.43 -2.98
N GLY A 113 0.59 12.73 -3.36
CA GLY A 113 0.97 14.01 -3.94
C GLY A 113 0.43 14.21 -5.35
N GLY A 114 0.78 13.32 -6.27
CA GLY A 114 0.46 13.46 -7.69
C GLY A 114 -0.94 12.99 -8.09
N PRO A 115 -1.44 13.40 -9.27
CA PRO A 115 -2.76 13.00 -9.76
C PRO A 115 -2.82 11.53 -10.18
N ASN A 116 -1.69 10.90 -10.47
CA ASN A 116 -1.59 9.50 -10.82
C ASN A 116 -1.34 8.57 -9.64
N ALA A 117 -1.31 9.11 -8.40
CA ALA A 117 -1.00 8.34 -7.20
C ALA A 117 0.24 7.43 -7.41
N MET A 118 1.32 8.01 -7.97
CA MET A 118 2.60 7.31 -8.17
C MET A 118 3.30 7.07 -6.84
N ASP A 119 2.80 7.67 -5.77
CA ASP A 119 3.18 7.53 -4.38
C ASP A 119 2.02 6.97 -3.54
N PRO A 120 1.51 5.75 -3.83
CA PRO A 120 0.49 5.14 -2.98
C PRO A 120 1.04 4.96 -1.54
N PRO A 121 0.20 4.84 -0.49
CA PRO A 121 0.67 4.86 0.89
C PRO A 121 1.83 3.89 1.19
N LEU A 122 1.85 2.71 0.60
CA LEU A 122 2.91 1.72 0.82
C LEU A 122 4.25 2.06 0.13
N HIS A 123 4.28 3.03 -0.78
CA HIS A 123 5.51 3.64 -1.31
C HIS A 123 6.43 4.14 -0.18
N TYR A 124 5.86 4.66 0.89
CA TYR A 124 6.57 5.22 2.04
C TYR A 124 6.95 4.20 3.12
N ALA A 125 6.87 2.91 2.78
CA ALA A 125 7.24 1.80 3.63
C ALA A 125 8.29 0.91 2.94
N PRO A 126 9.57 1.34 2.88
CA PRO A 126 10.65 0.49 2.36
C PRO A 126 10.61 -0.89 2.99
N SER A 127 10.50 -1.94 2.16
CA SER A 127 10.29 -3.30 2.67
C SER A 127 11.39 -3.76 3.62
N ILE A 128 12.61 -3.27 3.43
CA ILE A 128 13.76 -3.59 4.29
C ILE A 128 13.61 -3.04 5.73
N LEU A 129 12.77 -2.01 5.94
CA LEU A 129 12.45 -1.42 7.24
C LEU A 129 11.09 -1.85 7.79
N VAL A 130 10.27 -2.55 7.03
CA VAL A 130 8.97 -3.02 7.52
C VAL A 130 9.19 -4.15 8.55
N ASP A 131 8.55 -4.03 9.70
CA ASP A 131 8.52 -5.08 10.71
C ASP A 131 7.35 -6.03 10.47
N ARG A 132 6.16 -5.47 10.20
CA ARG A 132 4.95 -6.21 9.86
C ARG A 132 3.97 -5.34 9.06
N ILE A 133 3.03 -5.99 8.39
CA ILE A 133 1.89 -5.33 7.75
C ILE A 133 0.61 -5.83 8.40
N ASP A 134 -0.15 -4.93 9.03
CA ASP A 134 -1.47 -5.25 9.58
C ASP A 134 -2.53 -5.02 8.52
N ILE A 135 -3.43 -5.99 8.34
CA ILE A 135 -4.49 -5.93 7.35
C ILE A 135 -5.84 -6.23 7.98
N ALA A 136 -6.77 -5.31 7.84
CA ALA A 136 -8.18 -5.56 8.09
C ALA A 136 -8.82 -6.09 6.81
N ARG A 137 -9.01 -7.40 6.72
CA ARG A 137 -9.59 -8.06 5.54
C ARG A 137 -11.09 -7.80 5.42
N GLY A 138 -11.57 -7.65 4.18
CA GLY A 138 -12.99 -7.51 3.84
C GLY A 138 -13.56 -6.16 4.25
N VAL A 139 -14.02 -6.06 5.45
CA VAL A 139 -14.60 -4.87 6.04
C VAL A 139 -13.73 -4.38 7.18
N ALA A 140 -13.15 -3.18 7.10
CA ALA A 140 -12.42 -2.59 8.22
C ALA A 140 -13.37 -2.21 9.37
N PRO A 141 -12.93 -2.32 10.64
CA PRO A 141 -13.65 -1.75 11.77
C PRO A 141 -13.92 -0.25 11.58
N VAL A 142 -15.05 0.23 12.08
CA VAL A 142 -15.43 1.65 11.94
C VAL A 142 -14.45 2.61 12.62
N SER A 143 -13.70 2.14 13.61
CA SER A 143 -12.66 2.89 14.32
C SER A 143 -11.43 3.19 13.46
N GLN A 144 -11.22 2.47 12.35
CA GLN A 144 -10.08 2.70 11.47
C GLN A 144 -10.31 3.82 10.43
N GLY A 145 -11.56 4.26 10.25
CA GLY A 145 -11.94 5.29 9.27
C GLY A 145 -12.76 4.74 8.10
N PRO A 146 -13.18 5.61 7.17
CA PRO A 146 -13.99 5.21 6.02
C PRO A 146 -13.14 4.39 5.04
N SER A 147 -13.67 3.24 4.60
CA SER A 147 -13.09 2.43 3.52
C SER A 147 -14.11 1.43 3.00
N LEU A 148 -14.07 1.12 1.69
CA LEU A 148 -14.95 0.13 1.09
C LEU A 148 -14.35 -1.29 1.14
N ALA A 149 -13.03 -1.44 1.17
CA ALA A 149 -12.34 -2.70 0.91
C ALA A 149 -11.27 -3.06 1.95
N GLY A 150 -11.52 -2.75 3.21
CA GLY A 150 -10.56 -3.06 4.26
C GLY A 150 -9.51 -1.97 4.46
N ALA A 151 -8.47 -2.29 5.22
CA ALA A 151 -7.40 -1.37 5.55
C ALA A 151 -6.06 -2.10 5.63
N VAL A 152 -4.98 -1.38 5.31
CA VAL A 152 -3.60 -1.85 5.43
C VAL A 152 -2.77 -0.83 6.20
N ASN A 153 -1.92 -1.30 7.11
CA ASN A 153 -1.00 -0.46 7.86
C ASN A 153 0.38 -1.12 7.88
N ALA A 154 1.35 -0.54 7.19
CA ALA A 154 2.74 -0.97 7.29
C ALA A 154 3.35 -0.40 8.56
N GLN A 155 3.91 -1.26 9.40
CA GLN A 155 4.63 -0.87 10.60
C GLN A 155 6.12 -0.98 10.34
N LEU A 156 6.83 0.14 10.45
CA LEU A 156 8.28 0.18 10.35
C LEU A 156 8.91 -0.23 11.68
N VAL A 157 10.13 -0.74 11.62
CA VAL A 157 10.91 -1.11 12.79
C VAL A 157 11.04 0.06 13.77
N GLN A 158 10.85 -0.21 15.05
CA GLN A 158 10.98 0.76 16.14
C GLN A 158 11.76 0.15 17.30
N THR A 159 12.41 1.00 18.10
CA THR A 159 12.99 0.61 19.39
C THR A 159 11.86 0.21 20.33
N GLU A 160 11.98 -0.93 20.99
CA GLU A 160 11.02 -1.42 21.98
C GLU A 160 11.46 -1.03 23.40
N PHE A 161 10.50 -0.81 24.31
CA PHE A 161 10.85 -0.60 25.73
C PHE A 161 11.54 -1.84 26.29
N SER A 162 12.57 -1.63 27.12
CA SER A 162 13.26 -2.68 27.84
C SER A 162 12.55 -2.98 29.18
N GLU A 163 12.79 -4.16 29.74
CA GLU A 163 12.39 -4.46 31.12
C GLU A 163 13.35 -3.80 32.15
N SER A 164 14.55 -3.44 31.73
CA SER A 164 15.57 -2.82 32.56
C SER A 164 15.32 -1.33 32.76
N VAL A 165 15.54 -0.85 33.99
CA VAL A 165 15.55 0.60 34.31
C VAL A 165 16.75 1.29 33.66
N SER A 166 17.86 0.57 33.44
CA SER A 166 19.04 1.09 32.76
C SER A 166 18.81 1.07 31.23
N LEU A 167 19.35 2.09 30.54
CA LEU A 167 19.31 2.14 29.07
C LEU A 167 20.11 0.97 28.48
N SER A 168 19.44 0.20 27.65
CA SER A 168 20.00 -0.92 26.90
C SER A 168 20.02 -0.60 25.41
N PRO A 169 21.13 -0.85 24.69
CA PRO A 169 21.18 -0.64 23.26
C PRO A 169 20.34 -1.68 22.52
N GLN A 170 19.75 -1.27 21.42
CA GLN A 170 19.05 -2.13 20.48
C GLN A 170 19.48 -1.76 19.06
N ALA A 171 19.72 -2.77 18.22
CA ALA A 171 19.99 -2.52 16.83
C ALA A 171 19.42 -3.65 15.95
N ARG A 172 18.98 -3.28 14.75
CA ARG A 172 18.58 -4.20 13.69
C ARG A 172 19.23 -3.72 12.40
N PHE A 173 19.79 -4.66 11.65
CA PHE A 173 20.37 -4.42 10.35
C PHE A 173 19.85 -5.43 9.36
N ALA A 174 19.57 -4.99 8.14
CA ALA A 174 19.21 -5.85 7.02
C ALA A 174 19.86 -5.33 5.74
N SER A 175 20.27 -6.24 4.86
CA SER A 175 20.70 -5.92 3.51
C SER A 175 20.24 -6.99 2.54
N GLN A 176 19.94 -6.63 1.32
CA GLN A 176 19.49 -7.51 0.25
C GLN A 176 20.10 -7.12 -1.08
N TYR A 177 20.34 -8.13 -1.93
CA TYR A 177 20.68 -8.00 -3.33
C TYR A 177 19.77 -8.87 -4.18
N ARG A 178 19.38 -8.39 -5.36
CA ARG A 178 18.63 -9.13 -6.38
C ARG A 178 19.32 -8.96 -7.73
N SER A 179 19.44 -10.04 -8.48
CA SER A 179 20.15 -10.04 -9.77
C SER A 179 19.29 -9.64 -10.97
N VAL A 180 17.94 -9.71 -10.88
CA VAL A 180 17.05 -9.46 -12.02
C VAL A 180 16.98 -7.97 -12.39
N ASP A 181 17.30 -7.10 -11.48
CA ASP A 181 17.32 -5.63 -11.59
C ASP A 181 18.58 -5.03 -10.95
N ASP A 182 19.60 -5.85 -10.68
CA ASP A 182 20.84 -5.50 -9.96
C ASP A 182 20.57 -4.66 -8.68
N SER A 183 19.41 -4.89 -8.05
CA SER A 183 18.97 -4.02 -6.95
C SER A 183 19.65 -4.35 -5.64
N HIS A 184 19.93 -3.28 -4.89
CA HIS A 184 20.50 -3.30 -3.56
C HIS A 184 19.58 -2.60 -2.58
N ALA A 185 19.33 -3.21 -1.43
CA ALA A 185 18.63 -2.60 -0.31
C ALA A 185 19.46 -2.77 0.96
N ILE A 186 19.61 -1.69 1.71
CA ILE A 186 20.22 -1.69 3.03
C ILE A 186 19.37 -0.86 3.96
N GLY A 187 19.16 -1.35 5.20
CA GLY A 187 18.38 -0.59 6.17
C GLY A 187 18.58 -1.10 7.58
N GLY A 188 18.14 -0.30 8.53
CA GLY A 188 18.24 -0.70 9.93
C GLY A 188 17.72 0.32 10.92
N LEU A 189 17.83 -0.09 12.18
CA LEU A 189 17.47 0.63 13.38
C LEU A 189 18.67 0.63 14.32
N VAL A 190 18.94 1.75 14.95
CA VAL A 190 19.77 1.84 16.15
C VAL A 190 19.02 2.63 17.21
N GLY A 191 19.05 2.17 18.44
CA GLY A 191 18.32 2.83 19.51
C GLY A 191 18.79 2.42 20.90
N MET A 192 18.19 3.05 21.88
CA MET A 192 18.37 2.76 23.30
C MET A 192 17.02 2.77 23.99
N ALA A 193 16.82 1.85 24.91
CA ALA A 193 15.59 1.77 25.69
C ALA A 193 15.84 1.39 27.13
N SER A 194 14.96 1.86 28.00
CA SER A 194 14.78 1.41 29.38
C SER A 194 13.31 1.01 29.59
N SER A 195 12.91 0.75 30.83
CA SER A 195 11.51 0.55 31.20
C SER A 195 10.62 1.76 30.87
N ASP A 196 11.19 2.97 30.93
CA ASP A 196 10.43 4.23 30.85
C ASP A 196 10.70 5.04 29.59
N TRP A 197 11.84 4.83 28.93
CA TRP A 197 12.27 5.59 27.76
C TRP A 197 12.66 4.69 26.61
N ARG A 198 12.32 5.10 25.41
CA ARG A 198 12.87 4.57 24.18
C ARG A 198 13.19 5.69 23.20
N ILE A 199 14.29 5.56 22.51
CA ILE A 199 14.69 6.45 21.41
C ILE A 199 15.35 5.63 20.34
N GLY A 200 15.08 5.92 19.07
CA GLY A 200 15.69 5.22 17.96
C GLY A 200 15.79 6.06 16.72
N LEU A 201 16.74 5.66 15.88
CA LEU A 201 16.97 6.18 14.54
C LEU A 201 16.79 5.03 13.55
N ILE A 202 16.10 5.30 12.44
CA ILE A 202 15.96 4.36 11.33
C ILE A 202 16.53 4.99 10.07
N ALA A 203 17.09 4.15 9.20
CA ALA A 203 17.51 4.57 7.87
C ALA A 203 17.47 3.41 6.90
N SER A 204 17.16 3.70 5.63
CA SER A 204 17.34 2.79 4.50
C SER A 204 17.74 3.51 3.23
N ARG A 205 18.43 2.76 2.35
CA ARG A 205 18.67 3.11 0.97
C ARG A 205 18.33 1.90 0.11
N GLU A 206 17.62 2.13 -0.97
CA GLU A 206 17.27 1.13 -1.97
C GLU A 206 17.49 1.71 -3.35
N GLU A 207 18.10 0.94 -4.22
CA GLU A 207 18.33 1.31 -5.63
C GLU A 207 18.30 0.06 -6.50
N GLY A 208 17.92 0.21 -7.76
CA GLY A 208 17.90 -0.87 -8.74
C GLY A 208 17.82 -0.34 -10.15
N ASP A 209 18.37 -1.11 -11.07
CA ASP A 209 18.35 -0.85 -12.50
C ASP A 209 17.02 -1.29 -13.13
N ASP A 210 16.90 -1.14 -14.44
CA ASP A 210 15.78 -1.66 -15.22
C ASP A 210 15.77 -3.21 -15.15
N TYR A 211 14.61 -3.80 -14.80
CA TYR A 211 14.56 -5.25 -14.64
C TYR A 211 14.56 -6.00 -15.97
N GLU A 212 15.16 -7.19 -15.94
CA GLU A 212 15.18 -8.12 -17.07
C GLU A 212 13.96 -9.04 -17.06
N PHE A 213 13.48 -9.39 -18.25
CA PHE A 213 12.46 -10.42 -18.49
C PHE A 213 12.91 -11.31 -19.67
N PRO A 214 12.31 -12.48 -19.91
CA PRO A 214 12.76 -13.40 -20.97
C PRO A 214 12.84 -12.78 -22.37
N GLY A 215 12.06 -11.72 -22.64
CA GLY A 215 12.05 -11.00 -23.92
C GLY A 215 13.06 -9.85 -24.03
N GLY A 216 13.81 -9.50 -22.96
CA GLY A 216 14.73 -8.36 -22.93
C GLY A 216 14.69 -7.55 -21.65
N THR A 217 14.83 -6.23 -21.75
CA THR A 217 14.84 -5.30 -20.62
C THR A 217 13.61 -4.40 -20.63
N ALA A 218 12.94 -4.31 -19.51
CA ALA A 218 11.81 -3.38 -19.29
C ALA A 218 12.37 -1.99 -18.92
N VAL A 219 12.78 -1.23 -19.93
CA VAL A 219 13.40 0.08 -19.74
C VAL A 219 12.45 1.07 -19.08
N GLY A 220 13.00 1.89 -18.16
CA GLY A 220 12.26 2.87 -17.36
C GLY A 220 11.66 2.29 -16.09
N THR A 221 12.23 1.22 -15.57
CA THR A 221 11.82 0.60 -14.30
C THR A 221 12.85 0.75 -13.17
N SER A 222 13.97 1.41 -13.44
CA SER A 222 14.99 1.74 -12.46
C SER A 222 14.45 2.65 -11.35
N PHE A 223 15.02 2.56 -10.16
CA PHE A 223 14.55 3.30 -8.99
C PHE A 223 15.65 3.60 -7.99
N GLU A 224 15.45 4.68 -7.24
CA GLU A 224 16.27 5.02 -6.08
C GLU A 224 15.39 5.64 -4.99
N ARG A 225 15.52 5.16 -3.74
CA ARG A 225 14.79 5.70 -2.59
C ARG A 225 15.62 5.66 -1.33
N ASN A 226 15.58 6.76 -0.56
CA ASN A 226 16.15 6.88 0.76
C ASN A 226 15.03 7.15 1.78
N LEU A 227 15.11 6.56 2.96
CA LEU A 227 14.26 6.89 4.09
C LEU A 227 15.11 6.99 5.35
N TYR A 228 14.89 8.02 6.13
CA TYR A 228 15.49 8.17 7.45
C TYR A 228 14.52 8.81 8.44
N GLY A 229 14.68 8.50 9.71
CA GLY A 229 13.78 9.00 10.73
C GLY A 229 14.28 8.78 12.14
N ALA A 230 13.58 9.41 13.06
CA ALA A 230 13.82 9.30 14.50
C ALA A 230 12.49 9.13 15.22
N HIS A 231 12.51 8.37 16.30
CA HIS A 231 11.35 8.22 17.17
C HIS A 231 11.77 8.20 18.64
N ALA A 232 10.87 8.65 19.50
CA ALA A 232 11.03 8.58 20.93
C ALA A 232 9.71 8.23 21.61
N GLY A 233 9.76 7.54 22.72
CA GLY A 233 8.63 7.23 23.58
C GLY A 233 8.98 7.38 25.04
N PHE A 234 8.01 7.82 25.82
CA PHE A 234 8.15 7.97 27.27
C PHE A 234 6.91 7.40 27.96
N ARG A 235 7.11 6.45 28.89
CA ARG A 235 6.04 5.91 29.73
C ARG A 235 5.73 6.89 30.87
N THR A 236 4.46 7.26 30.95
CA THR A 236 3.91 8.11 32.02
C THR A 236 2.96 7.29 32.86
N GLY A 237 3.46 6.41 33.73
CA GLY A 237 2.60 5.54 34.53
C GLY A 237 1.66 4.67 33.66
N PRO A 238 0.45 5.14 33.34
CA PRO A 238 -0.55 4.31 32.66
C PRO A 238 -0.37 4.18 31.14
N GLY A 239 0.49 4.99 30.51
CA GLY A 239 0.59 5.00 29.06
C GLY A 239 1.90 5.52 28.53
N GLU A 240 1.97 5.69 27.22
CA GLU A 240 3.12 6.19 26.48
C GLU A 240 2.79 7.49 25.76
N LEU A 241 3.62 8.51 25.97
CA LEU A 241 3.76 9.65 25.08
C LEU A 241 4.80 9.28 24.01
N TYR A 242 4.51 9.54 22.75
CA TYR A 242 5.44 9.25 21.67
C TYR A 242 5.48 10.37 20.63
N VAL A 243 6.62 10.44 19.93
CA VAL A 243 6.84 11.31 18.78
C VAL A 243 7.67 10.57 17.74
N GLU A 244 7.40 10.83 16.47
CA GLU A 244 8.11 10.25 15.33
C GLU A 244 8.25 11.31 14.23
N TYR A 245 9.43 11.36 13.63
CA TYR A 245 9.73 12.08 12.39
C TYR A 245 10.33 11.11 11.38
N ARG A 246 9.90 11.19 10.13
CA ARG A 246 10.48 10.44 9.01
C ARG A 246 10.54 11.36 7.80
N ARG A 247 11.60 11.20 7.01
CA ARG A 247 11.73 11.78 5.69
C ARG A 247 11.99 10.66 4.68
N SER A 248 11.22 10.69 3.59
CA SER A 248 11.42 9.83 2.43
C SER A 248 11.84 10.69 1.25
N GLU A 249 12.89 10.29 0.58
CA GLU A 249 13.40 10.92 -0.65
C GLU A 249 13.44 9.84 -1.72
N THR A 250 12.72 10.06 -2.81
CA THR A 250 12.77 9.22 -4.01
C THR A 250 13.43 10.04 -5.09
N ASP A 251 14.58 9.58 -5.55
CA ASP A 251 15.37 10.18 -6.63
C ASP A 251 14.84 9.72 -8.00
N PRO A 252 15.48 10.07 -9.13
CA PRO A 252 14.96 9.74 -10.45
C PRO A 252 14.58 8.28 -10.58
N THR A 253 13.28 8.04 -10.80
CA THR A 253 12.68 6.71 -10.85
C THR A 253 11.76 6.60 -12.04
N GLY A 254 11.91 5.52 -12.81
CA GLY A 254 11.10 5.26 -13.98
C GLY A 254 9.70 4.72 -13.64
N ASN A 255 8.73 5.15 -14.43
CA ASN A 255 7.35 4.69 -14.35
C ASN A 255 6.78 4.47 -15.75
N PRO A 256 7.14 3.37 -16.43
CA PRO A 256 6.82 3.14 -17.84
C PRO A 256 5.36 3.33 -18.22
N PRO A 257 4.35 3.03 -17.38
CA PRO A 257 2.95 3.20 -17.75
C PRO A 257 2.45 4.64 -17.72
N PHE A 258 3.20 5.56 -17.12
CA PHE A 258 2.80 6.98 -17.07
C PHE A 258 3.50 7.79 -18.14
N ALA A 259 2.97 8.95 -18.47
CA ALA A 259 3.57 9.88 -19.42
C ALA A 259 4.83 10.57 -18.90
N LEU A 260 5.00 10.62 -17.59
CA LEU A 260 6.10 11.27 -16.88
C LEU A 260 6.73 10.28 -15.90
N ASP A 261 8.04 10.41 -15.69
CA ASP A 261 8.79 9.68 -14.68
C ASP A 261 9.05 10.59 -13.46
N ILE A 262 9.39 9.99 -12.35
CA ILE A 262 9.73 10.70 -11.11
C ILE A 262 11.11 11.36 -11.30
N VAL A 263 11.20 12.66 -11.02
CA VAL A 263 12.48 13.38 -10.87
C VAL A 263 12.88 13.38 -9.40
N TYR A 264 11.94 13.72 -8.53
CA TYR A 264 12.06 13.54 -7.07
C TYR A 264 10.70 13.49 -6.40
N PHE A 265 10.62 12.75 -5.28
CA PHE A 265 9.53 12.79 -4.32
C PHE A 265 10.12 12.99 -2.93
N ASP A 266 9.97 14.20 -2.39
CA ASP A 266 10.39 14.57 -1.05
C ASP A 266 9.19 14.62 -0.13
N THR A 267 9.21 13.84 0.95
CA THR A 267 8.09 13.76 1.86
C THR A 267 8.55 13.76 3.32
N ASP A 268 8.02 14.67 4.09
CA ASP A 268 8.23 14.77 5.53
C ASP A 268 7.00 14.29 6.29
N PHE A 269 7.20 13.40 7.26
CA PHE A 269 6.18 12.84 8.14
C PHE A 269 6.49 13.22 9.57
N VAL A 270 5.54 13.82 10.26
CA VAL A 270 5.59 14.07 11.70
C VAL A 270 4.36 13.50 12.34
N GLN A 271 4.51 12.76 13.42
CA GLN A 271 3.38 12.36 14.26
C GLN A 271 3.78 12.25 15.72
N GLY A 272 2.80 12.38 16.59
CA GLY A 272 2.95 12.16 18.01
C GLY A 272 1.61 11.95 18.67
N GLY A 273 1.63 11.47 19.90
CA GLY A 273 0.41 11.17 20.61
C GLY A 273 0.62 10.55 21.98
N PHE A 274 -0.50 10.12 22.51
CA PHE A 274 -0.56 9.36 23.76
C PHE A 274 -1.38 8.09 23.54
N ARG A 275 -0.93 6.98 24.09
CA ARG A 275 -1.69 5.72 24.13
C ARG A 275 -1.49 5.01 25.46
N GLY A 276 -2.56 4.61 26.09
CA GLY A 276 -2.47 3.87 27.34
C GLY A 276 -3.75 3.82 28.13
N GLU A 277 -3.69 3.12 29.26
CA GLU A 277 -4.78 3.00 30.21
C GLU A 277 -4.72 4.20 31.19
N ILE A 278 -5.76 5.04 31.16
CA ILE A 278 -5.85 6.25 32.00
C ILE A 278 -6.65 6.03 33.29
N ALA A 279 -7.42 4.96 33.35
CA ALA A 279 -8.14 4.45 34.52
C ALA A 279 -8.38 2.94 34.32
N ASP A 280 -8.78 2.22 35.36
CA ASP A 280 -9.06 0.79 35.27
C ASP A 280 -10.00 0.48 34.09
N GLN A 281 -9.49 -0.32 33.13
CA GLN A 281 -10.16 -0.69 31.88
C GLN A 281 -10.59 0.50 30.99
N VAL A 282 -9.98 1.68 31.14
CA VAL A 282 -10.22 2.84 30.27
C VAL A 282 -8.96 3.19 29.52
N HIS A 283 -8.91 2.91 28.22
CA HIS A 283 -7.78 3.21 27.35
C HIS A 283 -8.05 4.46 26.52
N LEU A 284 -7.10 5.36 26.50
CA LEU A 284 -7.08 6.55 25.64
C LEU A 284 -6.03 6.36 24.53
N ASP A 285 -6.41 6.63 23.29
CA ASP A 285 -5.50 6.77 22.15
C ASP A 285 -5.71 8.15 21.54
N LEU A 286 -4.64 8.94 21.50
CA LEU A 286 -4.59 10.26 20.87
C LEU A 286 -3.46 10.25 19.85
N ARG A 287 -3.71 10.72 18.64
CA ARG A 287 -2.72 10.87 17.58
C ARG A 287 -2.91 12.17 16.84
N LEU A 288 -1.81 12.87 16.64
CA LEU A 288 -1.72 14.03 15.75
C LEU A 288 -0.66 13.73 14.70
N GLY A 289 -0.92 14.09 13.47
CA GLY A 289 0.01 13.84 12.37
C GLY A 289 -0.02 14.96 11.34
N HIS A 290 1.12 15.17 10.71
CA HIS A 290 1.25 16.05 9.55
C HIS A 290 2.17 15.42 8.52
N VAL A 291 1.81 15.50 7.24
CA VAL A 291 2.60 15.01 6.11
C VAL A 291 2.68 16.11 5.07
N ALA A 292 3.89 16.46 4.66
CA ALA A 292 4.16 17.42 3.60
C ALA A 292 4.86 16.70 2.44
N ILE A 293 4.26 16.75 1.25
CA ILE A 293 4.68 16.01 0.06
C ILE A 293 5.01 16.99 -1.05
N ARG A 294 6.21 16.89 -1.64
CA ARG A 294 6.64 17.66 -2.81
C ARG A 294 7.19 16.76 -3.87
N HIS A 295 6.58 16.81 -5.04
CA HIS A 295 6.92 15.94 -6.16
C HIS A 295 7.23 16.76 -7.41
N LEU A 296 8.22 16.32 -8.17
CA LEU A 296 8.44 16.74 -9.55
C LEU A 296 8.53 15.50 -10.42
N MET A 297 7.80 15.52 -11.52
CA MET A 297 7.80 14.48 -12.54
C MET A 297 8.02 15.13 -13.90
N ASP A 298 8.79 14.47 -14.78
CA ASP A 298 8.98 14.98 -16.15
C ASP A 298 9.14 13.84 -17.19
N ASN A 299 9.22 14.21 -18.45
CA ASN A 299 9.54 13.32 -19.56
C ASN A 299 10.90 13.67 -20.20
N GLN A 300 11.84 14.18 -19.40
CA GLN A 300 13.15 14.63 -19.82
C GLN A 300 14.29 13.92 -19.10
N THR A 301 14.14 13.66 -17.80
CA THR A 301 15.24 13.23 -16.93
C THR A 301 15.61 11.76 -17.15
N THR A 302 14.64 10.85 -17.05
CA THR A 302 14.87 9.40 -17.20
C THR A 302 14.31 8.84 -18.49
N ARG A 303 13.31 9.51 -19.10
CA ARG A 303 12.62 9.03 -20.29
C ARG A 303 13.54 8.89 -21.50
N GLN A 304 13.52 7.73 -22.14
CA GLN A 304 14.32 7.44 -23.34
C GLN A 304 13.40 7.11 -24.54
N PRO A 305 13.49 7.82 -25.66
CA PRO A 305 14.17 9.11 -25.81
C PRO A 305 13.45 10.22 -25.05
N ALA A 306 14.16 11.24 -24.61
CA ALA A 306 13.56 12.44 -24.02
C ALA A 306 12.60 13.12 -25.00
N ALA A 307 11.50 13.66 -24.49
CA ALA A 307 10.52 14.35 -25.32
C ALA A 307 11.13 15.60 -25.99
N PRO A 308 10.80 15.89 -27.26
CA PRO A 308 11.27 17.11 -27.92
C PRO A 308 10.75 18.36 -27.17
N PRO A 309 11.46 19.53 -27.26
CA PRO A 309 11.15 20.72 -26.46
C PRO A 309 9.68 21.18 -26.47
N MET A 310 8.98 21.06 -27.60
CA MET A 310 7.55 21.41 -27.68
C MET A 310 6.65 20.46 -26.89
N MET A 311 7.04 19.20 -26.73
CA MET A 311 6.30 18.16 -26.02
C MET A 311 6.87 17.90 -24.62
N ALA A 312 7.91 18.60 -24.23
CA ALA A 312 8.46 18.51 -22.89
C ALA A 312 7.43 18.96 -21.85
N ARG A 313 7.25 18.16 -20.81
CA ARG A 313 6.35 18.44 -19.68
C ARG A 313 7.06 18.12 -18.38
N ALA A 314 6.86 19.00 -17.43
CA ALA A 314 7.16 18.74 -16.03
C ALA A 314 5.92 19.05 -15.19
N THR A 315 5.64 18.22 -14.21
CA THR A 315 4.51 18.38 -13.31
C THR A 315 5.01 18.46 -11.89
N PHE A 316 4.81 19.62 -11.28
CA PHE A 316 5.03 19.84 -9.86
C PHE A 316 3.75 19.56 -9.10
N ALA A 317 3.83 18.82 -7.98
CA ALA A 317 2.75 18.58 -7.06
C ALA A 317 3.21 18.90 -5.63
N ASP A 318 2.35 19.58 -4.90
CA ASP A 318 2.50 19.92 -3.48
C ASP A 318 1.22 19.45 -2.76
N ALA A 319 1.36 18.66 -1.70
CA ALA A 319 0.21 18.18 -0.95
C ALA A 319 0.54 18.09 0.54
N ASP A 320 -0.25 18.75 1.35
CA ASP A 320 -0.17 18.72 2.81
C ASP A 320 -1.39 18.00 3.39
N THR A 321 -1.16 17.12 4.36
CA THR A 321 -2.24 16.44 5.09
C THR A 321 -1.99 16.55 6.59
N SER A 322 -2.94 17.13 7.32
CA SER A 322 -2.96 17.15 8.78
C SER A 322 -4.05 16.24 9.32
N THR A 323 -3.73 15.44 10.32
CA THR A 323 -4.66 14.49 10.94
C THR A 323 -4.70 14.63 12.45
N ALA A 324 -5.88 14.46 13.03
CA ALA A 324 -6.08 14.30 14.47
C ALA A 324 -7.03 13.13 14.71
N GLU A 325 -6.65 12.20 15.58
CA GLU A 325 -7.46 11.05 15.97
C GLU A 325 -7.52 10.96 17.50
N ALA A 326 -8.71 10.67 18.05
CA ALA A 326 -8.93 10.47 19.48
C ALA A 326 -9.92 9.35 19.71
N SER A 327 -9.62 8.41 20.61
CA SER A 327 -10.58 7.39 21.02
C SER A 327 -10.43 7.00 22.47
N LEU A 328 -11.57 6.64 23.08
CA LEU A 328 -11.68 6.06 24.41
C LEU A 328 -12.29 4.65 24.27
N ARG A 329 -11.60 3.67 24.83
CA ARG A 329 -12.08 2.29 24.91
C ARG A 329 -12.29 1.91 26.36
N PHE A 330 -13.50 1.44 26.68
CA PHE A 330 -13.94 0.99 28.01
C PHE A 330 -14.08 -0.53 27.99
N GLY A 331 -13.35 -1.22 28.84
CA GLY A 331 -13.36 -2.68 28.95
C GLY A 331 -12.04 -3.34 28.53
N THR A 332 -12.06 -4.67 28.40
CA THR A 332 -10.91 -5.50 28.06
C THR A 332 -10.73 -5.63 26.55
N GLN A 333 -9.66 -6.30 26.08
CA GLN A 333 -9.47 -6.58 24.65
C GLN A 333 -10.56 -7.49 24.05
N GLY A 334 -11.15 -8.37 24.85
CA GLY A 334 -12.20 -9.30 24.41
C GLY A 334 -13.61 -8.73 24.45
N ALA A 335 -13.89 -7.78 25.36
CA ALA A 335 -15.20 -7.16 25.54
C ALA A 335 -15.04 -5.68 25.89
N TYR A 336 -15.43 -4.80 24.97
CA TYR A 336 -15.26 -3.36 25.12
C TYR A 336 -16.35 -2.54 24.41
N PHE A 337 -16.50 -1.30 24.87
CA PHE A 337 -17.15 -0.24 24.14
C PHE A 337 -16.11 0.84 23.81
N GLN A 338 -16.05 1.28 22.56
CA GLN A 338 -15.12 2.29 22.10
C GLN A 338 -15.89 3.42 21.40
N ILE A 339 -15.54 4.64 21.73
CA ILE A 339 -16.00 5.84 21.03
C ILE A 339 -14.80 6.65 20.61
N GLY A 340 -14.94 7.37 19.52
CA GLY A 340 -13.86 8.24 19.06
C GLY A 340 -14.28 9.11 17.90
N GLY A 341 -13.33 9.94 17.49
CA GLY A 341 -13.46 10.79 16.33
C GLY A 341 -12.10 11.07 15.70
N ASP A 342 -12.15 11.51 14.48
CA ASP A 342 -10.97 11.91 13.72
C ASP A 342 -11.26 13.05 12.76
N ALA A 343 -10.22 13.83 12.49
CA ALA A 343 -10.25 14.92 11.52
C ALA A 343 -9.09 14.76 10.54
N GLU A 344 -9.31 15.14 9.29
CA GLU A 344 -8.31 15.13 8.22
C GLU A 344 -8.50 16.38 7.37
N LEU A 345 -7.43 17.15 7.22
CA LEU A 345 -7.35 18.34 6.39
C LEU A 345 -6.30 18.08 5.31
N THR A 346 -6.69 18.17 4.05
CA THR A 346 -5.82 17.99 2.90
C THR A 346 -5.88 19.20 2.00
N ASP A 347 -4.71 19.78 1.72
CA ASP A 347 -4.49 20.81 0.71
C ASP A 347 -3.61 20.24 -0.40
N LYS A 348 -3.97 20.48 -1.67
CA LYS A 348 -3.22 19.96 -2.80
C LYS A 348 -3.19 20.95 -3.96
N PHE A 349 -2.01 21.08 -4.56
CA PHE A 349 -1.77 21.89 -5.74
C PHE A 349 -0.95 21.09 -6.77
N VAL A 350 -1.38 21.11 -8.05
CA VAL A 350 -0.63 20.47 -9.15
C VAL A 350 -0.55 21.41 -10.34
N ARG A 351 0.69 21.64 -10.81
CA ARG A 351 1.00 22.49 -11.97
C ARG A 351 1.78 21.74 -13.02
N ILE A 352 1.31 21.75 -14.24
CA ILE A 352 2.01 21.26 -15.43
C ILE A 352 2.72 22.44 -16.10
N THR A 353 4.00 22.25 -16.43
CA THR A 353 4.85 23.25 -17.11
C THR A 353 5.53 22.67 -18.33
N ASN A 354 6.16 23.52 -19.14
CA ASN A 354 7.14 23.12 -20.15
C ASN A 354 8.50 23.67 -19.75
N PRO A 355 9.51 22.83 -19.47
CA PRO A 355 10.84 23.27 -19.02
C PRO A 355 11.58 24.21 -20.00
N PHE A 356 11.15 24.23 -21.27
CA PHE A 356 11.75 25.08 -22.33
C PHE A 356 10.90 26.31 -22.67
N ASN A 357 9.76 26.52 -21.97
CA ASN A 357 8.87 27.65 -22.24
C ASN A 357 8.11 28.10 -20.98
N ASP A 358 8.65 29.06 -20.26
CA ASP A 358 8.06 29.59 -19.02
C ASP A 358 6.65 30.19 -19.22
N ALA A 359 6.30 30.59 -20.47
CA ALA A 359 4.96 31.07 -20.77
C ALA A 359 3.91 29.94 -20.85
N PHE A 360 4.31 28.67 -20.75
CA PHE A 360 3.41 27.52 -20.72
C PHE A 360 3.34 26.96 -19.31
N PHE A 361 2.21 27.14 -18.63
CA PHE A 361 1.85 26.43 -17.42
C PHE A 361 0.34 26.27 -17.31
N ILE A 362 -0.10 25.21 -16.61
CA ILE A 362 -1.51 24.87 -16.38
C ILE A 362 -1.64 24.36 -14.94
N ASP A 363 -2.49 25.00 -14.11
CA ASP A 363 -2.87 24.48 -12.80
C ASP A 363 -3.91 23.37 -12.98
N SER A 364 -3.44 22.13 -13.08
CA SER A 364 -4.31 20.97 -13.32
C SER A 364 -5.13 20.58 -12.08
N GLN A 365 -4.63 20.87 -10.88
CA GLN A 365 -5.35 20.83 -9.62
C GLN A 365 -5.11 22.16 -8.87
N PRO A 366 -5.99 23.16 -9.07
CA PRO A 366 -5.78 24.50 -8.56
C PRO A 366 -6.21 24.60 -7.08
N ASN A 367 -5.28 24.42 -6.14
CA ASN A 367 -5.56 24.51 -4.69
C ASN A 367 -6.84 23.74 -4.32
N VAL A 368 -6.82 22.42 -4.55
CA VAL A 368 -7.95 21.58 -4.17
C VAL A 368 -7.82 21.19 -2.71
N GLN A 369 -8.93 21.26 -1.98
CA GLN A 369 -8.97 21.05 -0.53
C GLN A 369 -10.01 19.99 -0.18
N SER A 370 -9.73 19.23 0.89
CA SER A 370 -10.69 18.32 1.50
C SER A 370 -10.60 18.41 3.02
N GLU A 371 -11.70 18.70 3.67
CA GLU A 371 -11.85 18.70 5.13
C GLU A 371 -12.81 17.58 5.51
N ARG A 372 -12.37 16.65 6.35
CA ARG A 372 -13.20 15.56 6.84
C ARG A 372 -13.20 15.52 8.36
N LEU A 373 -14.39 15.43 8.94
CA LEU A 373 -14.62 15.18 10.36
C LEU A 373 -15.45 13.91 10.52
N GLY A 374 -14.95 12.94 11.30
CA GLY A 374 -15.61 11.68 11.55
C GLY A 374 -15.81 11.39 13.04
N ALA A 375 -16.89 10.70 13.36
CA ALA A 375 -17.15 10.17 14.69
C ALA A 375 -17.65 8.74 14.61
N PHE A 376 -17.27 7.91 15.57
CA PHE A 376 -17.66 6.49 15.60
C PHE A 376 -17.96 5.99 17.01
N ALA A 377 -18.74 4.92 17.05
CA ALA A 377 -18.93 4.09 18.23
C ALA A 377 -18.85 2.62 17.82
N GLN A 378 -18.19 1.81 18.63
CA GLN A 378 -18.01 0.37 18.41
C GLN A 378 -18.18 -0.38 19.71
N TRP A 379 -18.90 -1.49 19.65
CA TRP A 379 -19.02 -2.42 20.76
C TRP A 379 -18.56 -3.80 20.34
N ARG A 380 -17.81 -4.47 21.20
CA ARG A 380 -17.44 -5.88 21.10
C ARG A 380 -17.77 -6.59 22.38
N GLY A 381 -18.38 -7.76 22.29
CA GLY A 381 -18.78 -8.55 23.46
C GLY A 381 -19.45 -9.85 23.07
N ALA A 382 -20.00 -10.56 24.04
CA ALA A 382 -20.65 -11.85 23.85
C ALA A 382 -22.11 -11.81 24.32
N LEU A 383 -22.97 -12.54 23.61
CA LEU A 383 -24.33 -12.90 24.05
C LEU A 383 -24.42 -14.43 24.07
N GLY A 384 -24.31 -15.03 25.26
CA GLY A 384 -24.09 -16.47 25.43
C GLY A 384 -22.70 -16.84 24.85
N GLU A 385 -22.66 -17.83 23.97
CA GLU A 385 -21.44 -18.31 23.33
C GLU A 385 -21.09 -17.50 22.06
N VAL A 386 -22.03 -16.72 21.53
CA VAL A 386 -21.84 -15.96 20.31
C VAL A 386 -21.15 -14.64 20.63
N GLN A 387 -20.03 -14.41 19.96
CA GLN A 387 -19.30 -13.15 20.00
C GLN A 387 -19.83 -12.19 18.94
N PHE A 388 -19.85 -10.89 19.25
CA PHE A 388 -20.32 -9.84 18.36
C PHE A 388 -19.36 -8.66 18.33
N GLU A 389 -19.30 -8.02 17.17
CA GLU A 389 -18.75 -6.67 17.00
C GLU A 389 -19.80 -5.85 16.23
N LEU A 390 -20.19 -4.72 16.82
CA LEU A 390 -21.13 -3.75 16.24
C LEU A 390 -20.43 -2.42 16.15
N GLY A 391 -20.50 -1.77 15.01
CA GLY A 391 -19.90 -0.47 14.80
C GLY A 391 -20.79 0.45 13.97
N ALA A 392 -20.78 1.74 14.29
CA ALA A 392 -21.41 2.79 13.52
C ALA A 392 -20.44 3.99 13.41
N ARG A 393 -20.43 4.65 12.27
CA ARG A 393 -19.61 5.83 12.00
C ARG A 393 -20.38 6.81 11.13
N VAL A 394 -20.17 8.08 11.36
CA VAL A 394 -20.62 9.20 10.51
C VAL A 394 -19.42 10.07 10.16
N ASP A 395 -19.31 10.45 8.89
CA ASP A 395 -18.32 11.39 8.40
C ASP A 395 -18.99 12.54 7.66
N ARG A 396 -18.49 13.74 7.90
CA ARG A 396 -18.77 14.94 7.08
C ARG A 396 -17.51 15.28 6.32
N THR A 397 -17.62 15.40 5.00
CA THR A 397 -16.53 15.80 4.12
C THR A 397 -16.96 17.01 3.30
N ASP A 398 -16.17 18.08 3.36
CA ASP A 398 -16.32 19.28 2.56
C ASP A 398 -15.10 19.37 1.62
N GLN A 399 -15.35 19.59 0.32
CA GLN A 399 -14.33 19.64 -0.74
C GLN A 399 -14.51 20.89 -1.58
N THR A 400 -13.38 21.54 -1.92
CA THR A 400 -13.41 22.75 -2.77
C THR A 400 -12.21 22.77 -3.72
N ALA A 401 -12.29 23.55 -4.78
CA ALA A 401 -11.21 23.78 -5.73
C ALA A 401 -11.12 25.25 -6.12
N GLY A 402 -9.91 25.75 -6.29
CA GLY A 402 -9.63 27.08 -6.80
C GLY A 402 -9.94 27.25 -8.28
N VAL A 403 -9.63 28.43 -8.80
CA VAL A 403 -9.73 28.74 -10.25
C VAL A 403 -8.39 28.44 -10.93
N PRO A 404 -8.36 27.62 -12.01
CA PRO A 404 -7.12 27.31 -12.71
C PRO A 404 -6.44 28.57 -13.27
N GLN A 405 -5.13 28.68 -13.06
CA GLN A 405 -4.30 29.68 -13.72
C GLN A 405 -3.55 29.03 -14.90
N LEU A 406 -3.39 29.81 -15.98
CA LEU A 406 -2.74 29.34 -17.22
C LEU A 406 -1.78 30.38 -17.77
N GLY A 407 -0.64 29.88 -18.24
CA GLY A 407 0.38 30.67 -18.90
C GLY A 407 -0.06 31.20 -20.28
N ALA A 408 0.59 32.25 -20.77
CA ALA A 408 0.21 32.91 -22.03
C ALA A 408 0.33 31.99 -23.25
N ALA A 409 1.20 30.98 -23.22
CA ALA A 409 1.40 30.05 -24.33
C ALA A 409 0.42 28.86 -24.36
N VAL A 410 -0.51 28.75 -23.41
CA VAL A 410 -1.50 27.67 -23.40
C VAL A 410 -2.53 27.90 -24.52
N PRO A 411 -2.87 26.85 -25.33
CA PRO A 411 -3.84 26.97 -26.41
C PRO A 411 -5.27 27.30 -25.92
N MET A 412 -6.13 27.73 -26.88
CA MET A 412 -7.52 28.14 -26.58
C MET A 412 -8.40 27.01 -26.00
N GLY A 413 -8.18 25.74 -26.41
CA GLY A 413 -8.96 24.60 -25.90
C GLY A 413 -8.91 24.50 -24.37
N PRO A 414 -7.72 24.27 -23.79
CA PRO A 414 -7.58 24.25 -22.32
C PRO A 414 -8.04 25.54 -21.63
N ARG A 415 -7.88 26.74 -22.26
CA ARG A 415 -8.41 28.00 -21.71
C ARG A 415 -9.93 28.00 -21.61
N GLY A 416 -10.62 27.48 -22.62
CA GLY A 416 -12.07 27.34 -22.60
C GLY A 416 -12.56 26.41 -21.49
N LEU A 417 -11.90 25.26 -21.31
CA LEU A 417 -12.22 24.33 -20.22
C LEU A 417 -11.94 24.95 -18.84
N ALA A 418 -10.80 25.64 -18.66
CA ALA A 418 -10.47 26.33 -17.41
C ALA A 418 -11.50 27.42 -17.07
N ALA A 419 -11.95 28.18 -18.08
CA ALA A 419 -12.99 29.21 -17.89
C ALA A 419 -14.34 28.58 -17.48
N ALA A 420 -14.73 27.47 -18.12
CA ALA A 420 -15.94 26.73 -17.78
C ALA A 420 -15.85 26.15 -16.35
N PHE A 421 -14.73 25.52 -15.99
CA PHE A 421 -14.51 25.01 -14.65
C PHE A 421 -14.48 26.14 -13.62
N GLY A 422 -13.82 27.28 -13.92
CA GLY A 422 -13.77 28.45 -13.06
C GLY A 422 -15.13 29.11 -12.80
N ALA A 423 -16.07 28.99 -13.74
CA ALA A 423 -17.44 29.50 -13.64
C ALA A 423 -18.39 28.53 -12.90
N ALA A 424 -18.04 27.25 -12.80
CA ALA A 424 -18.85 26.26 -12.12
C ALA A 424 -18.81 26.42 -10.60
N ASP A 425 -19.85 25.98 -9.91
CA ASP A 425 -19.81 25.77 -8.47
C ASP A 425 -18.86 24.61 -8.14
N ARG A 426 -17.87 24.82 -7.32
CA ARG A 426 -16.82 23.88 -6.95
C ARG A 426 -16.82 23.52 -5.48
N ASP A 427 -17.77 24.00 -4.71
CA ASP A 427 -17.96 23.62 -3.32
C ASP A 427 -18.86 22.39 -3.26
N ARG A 428 -18.36 21.34 -2.66
CA ARG A 428 -19.08 20.06 -2.54
C ARG A 428 -19.00 19.56 -1.11
N SER A 429 -20.10 19.05 -0.62
CA SER A 429 -20.15 18.46 0.71
C SER A 429 -20.95 17.18 0.70
N ALA A 430 -20.53 16.22 1.53
CA ALA A 430 -21.20 14.95 1.69
C ALA A 430 -21.18 14.52 3.16
N THR A 431 -22.25 13.88 3.60
CA THR A 431 -22.29 13.16 4.88
C THR A 431 -22.46 11.68 4.56
N THR A 432 -21.56 10.85 5.07
CA THR A 432 -21.55 9.41 4.86
C THR A 432 -21.78 8.68 6.18
N PHE A 433 -22.32 7.46 6.08
CA PHE A 433 -22.69 6.67 7.25
C PHE A 433 -22.30 5.20 7.06
N ASP A 434 -21.41 4.70 7.92
CA ASP A 434 -20.93 3.33 7.93
C ASP A 434 -21.54 2.55 9.07
N THR A 435 -21.88 1.27 8.81
CA THR A 435 -22.25 0.31 9.84
C THR A 435 -21.56 -1.03 9.61
N VAL A 436 -21.18 -1.70 10.68
CA VAL A 436 -20.57 -3.03 10.66
C VAL A 436 -21.21 -3.90 11.74
N LEU A 437 -21.62 -5.10 11.36
CA LEU A 437 -22.01 -6.19 12.24
C LEU A 437 -21.12 -7.39 11.92
N ARG A 438 -20.44 -7.93 12.91
CA ARG A 438 -19.79 -9.25 12.87
C ARG A 438 -20.33 -10.14 13.98
N ALA A 439 -20.46 -11.42 13.67
CA ALA A 439 -20.79 -12.43 14.66
C ALA A 439 -19.98 -13.70 14.38
N TRP A 440 -19.54 -14.36 15.44
CA TRP A 440 -18.80 -15.63 15.36
C TRP A 440 -19.02 -16.45 16.63
N VAL A 441 -18.85 -17.77 16.52
CA VAL A 441 -18.97 -18.68 17.65
C VAL A 441 -18.00 -19.84 17.48
N GLY A 442 -17.29 -20.20 18.55
CA GLY A 442 -16.44 -21.39 18.57
C GLY A 442 -17.27 -22.65 18.82
N VAL A 443 -17.19 -23.64 17.92
CA VAL A 443 -17.86 -24.94 18.04
C VAL A 443 -16.82 -26.03 17.78
N GLY A 444 -16.18 -26.52 18.85
CA GLY A 444 -14.99 -27.39 18.71
C GLY A 444 -13.87 -26.70 17.96
N ASP A 445 -13.33 -27.36 16.93
CA ASP A 445 -12.24 -26.83 16.10
C ASP A 445 -12.70 -25.85 15.01
N ILE A 446 -14.01 -25.54 14.95
CA ILE A 446 -14.59 -24.68 13.91
C ILE A 446 -15.09 -23.38 14.53
N THR A 447 -14.80 -22.26 13.90
CA THR A 447 -15.34 -20.94 14.24
C THR A 447 -16.07 -20.36 13.03
N PRO A 448 -17.37 -20.65 12.83
CA PRO A 448 -18.18 -19.97 11.82
C PRO A 448 -18.27 -18.48 12.12
N ARG A 449 -18.29 -17.66 11.05
CA ARG A 449 -18.36 -16.20 11.16
C ARG A 449 -19.18 -15.59 10.03
N VAL A 450 -19.86 -14.51 10.35
CA VAL A 450 -20.63 -13.70 9.41
C VAL A 450 -20.28 -12.22 9.59
N THR A 451 -20.20 -11.48 8.49
CA THR A 451 -20.05 -10.02 8.48
C THR A 451 -21.12 -9.42 7.59
N LEU A 452 -21.82 -8.43 8.09
CA LEU A 452 -22.72 -7.57 7.32
C LEU A 452 -22.28 -6.14 7.50
N ALA A 453 -22.23 -5.36 6.42
CA ALA A 453 -21.82 -3.97 6.52
C ALA A 453 -22.51 -3.10 5.46
N ARG A 454 -22.68 -1.84 5.80
CA ARG A 454 -22.90 -0.73 4.89
C ARG A 454 -21.70 0.20 5.00
N LYS A 455 -21.08 0.53 3.88
CA LYS A 455 -19.90 1.38 3.79
C LYS A 455 -20.06 2.42 2.68
N GLU A 456 -19.58 3.63 2.92
CA GLU A 456 -19.62 4.70 1.93
C GLU A 456 -18.23 5.28 1.66
N ARG A 457 -18.05 5.85 0.47
CA ARG A 457 -16.84 6.58 0.06
C ARG A 457 -17.21 7.84 -0.71
N VAL A 458 -16.68 8.97 -0.27
CA VAL A 458 -16.78 10.23 -1.01
C VAL A 458 -15.83 10.17 -2.23
N PRO A 459 -16.19 10.77 -3.39
CA PRO A 459 -15.29 10.90 -4.52
C PRO A 459 -13.95 11.55 -4.14
N SER A 460 -12.86 11.07 -4.73
CA SER A 460 -11.54 11.70 -4.55
C SER A 460 -11.48 13.09 -5.17
N LEU A 461 -10.48 13.88 -4.77
CA LEU A 461 -10.26 15.21 -5.34
C LEU A 461 -10.02 15.17 -6.85
N LEU A 462 -9.33 14.12 -7.36
CA LEU A 462 -9.14 13.96 -8.80
C LEU A 462 -10.41 13.54 -9.53
N GLU A 463 -11.13 12.54 -9.03
CA GLU A 463 -12.38 12.07 -9.63
C GLU A 463 -13.38 13.23 -9.78
N ARG A 464 -13.37 14.15 -8.83
CA ARG A 464 -14.28 15.29 -8.81
C ARG A 464 -13.76 16.51 -9.58
N PHE A 465 -12.52 16.94 -9.34
CA PHE A 465 -11.97 18.21 -9.79
C PHE A 465 -10.97 18.12 -10.96
N GLY A 466 -10.80 16.95 -11.57
CA GLY A 466 -9.94 16.75 -12.72
C GLY A 466 -10.49 17.40 -13.99
N TRP A 467 -10.44 18.72 -14.09
CA TRP A 467 -11.08 19.50 -15.16
C TRP A 467 -10.37 19.40 -16.51
N LEU A 468 -9.06 19.14 -16.51
CA LEU A 468 -8.24 19.00 -17.72
C LEU A 468 -8.20 17.53 -18.16
N PRO A 469 -8.54 17.20 -19.44
CA PRO A 469 -8.37 15.86 -19.95
C PRO A 469 -6.89 15.47 -19.95
N THR A 470 -6.52 14.53 -19.09
CA THR A 470 -5.16 14.03 -18.93
C THR A 470 -5.19 12.53 -18.64
N GLU A 471 -4.02 11.90 -18.69
CA GLU A 471 -3.85 10.49 -18.31
C GLU A 471 -3.91 10.28 -16.79
N ALA A 472 -4.39 11.27 -16.04
CA ALA A 472 -4.54 11.18 -14.59
C ALA A 472 -5.70 10.26 -14.22
N SER A 473 -5.39 8.99 -14.02
CA SER A 473 -6.33 7.90 -13.73
C SER A 473 -6.36 7.47 -12.28
N PHE A 474 -5.71 8.21 -11.37
CA PHE A 474 -5.50 7.82 -9.98
C PHE A 474 -4.78 6.46 -9.85
N GLY A 475 -3.77 6.23 -10.71
CA GLY A 475 -2.89 5.06 -10.65
C GLY A 475 -3.42 3.81 -11.35
N LEU A 476 -4.46 3.91 -12.17
CA LEU A 476 -4.86 2.78 -13.02
C LEU A 476 -3.82 2.50 -14.11
N ALA A 477 -3.08 3.52 -14.55
CA ALA A 477 -2.00 3.42 -15.55
C ALA A 477 -2.41 2.62 -16.80
N ASP A 478 -3.62 2.89 -17.28
CA ASP A 478 -4.28 2.12 -18.33
C ASP A 478 -4.14 2.74 -19.72
N GLY A 479 -3.56 3.92 -19.78
CA GLY A 479 -3.35 4.64 -21.03
C GLY A 479 -4.53 5.51 -21.48
N ASN A 480 -5.65 5.46 -20.81
CA ASN A 480 -6.81 6.27 -21.12
C ASN A 480 -6.66 7.71 -20.60
N ILE A 481 -7.29 8.65 -21.28
CA ILE A 481 -7.43 10.03 -20.81
C ILE A 481 -8.74 10.17 -20.03
N TYR A 482 -8.64 10.81 -18.87
CA TYR A 482 -9.75 11.01 -17.95
C TYR A 482 -10.07 12.49 -17.75
N VAL A 483 -11.35 12.76 -17.50
CA VAL A 483 -11.84 14.04 -17.00
C VAL A 483 -12.72 13.81 -15.78
N GLY A 484 -12.62 14.71 -14.79
CA GLY A 484 -13.40 14.64 -13.56
C GLY A 484 -14.86 15.02 -13.76
N ASN A 485 -15.63 14.84 -12.70
CA ASN A 485 -17.06 15.17 -12.70
C ASN A 485 -17.45 15.76 -11.33
N LEU A 486 -17.84 17.03 -11.35
CA LEU A 486 -18.24 17.77 -10.15
C LEU A 486 -19.49 17.17 -9.46
N ASP A 487 -20.33 16.48 -10.21
CA ASP A 487 -21.64 16.00 -9.75
C ASP A 487 -21.64 14.55 -9.26
N LEU A 488 -20.44 13.97 -9.03
CA LEU A 488 -20.32 12.61 -8.50
C LEU A 488 -20.98 12.48 -7.12
N ALA A 489 -21.82 11.45 -6.97
CA ALA A 489 -22.36 11.00 -5.70
C ALA A 489 -21.33 10.13 -4.94
N PRO A 490 -21.43 10.02 -3.62
CA PRO A 490 -20.69 9.04 -2.84
C PRO A 490 -21.06 7.60 -3.23
N GLU A 491 -20.07 6.70 -3.29
CA GLU A 491 -20.31 5.26 -3.43
C GLU A 491 -20.93 4.68 -2.17
N THR A 492 -21.92 3.80 -2.30
CA THR A 492 -22.56 3.07 -1.20
C THR A 492 -22.45 1.57 -1.41
N ALA A 493 -21.71 0.88 -0.55
CA ALA A 493 -21.50 -0.56 -0.60
C ALA A 493 -22.31 -1.29 0.48
N TRP A 494 -23.12 -2.28 0.09
CA TRP A 494 -23.76 -3.27 0.95
C TRP A 494 -22.95 -4.56 0.85
N ILE A 495 -22.46 -5.06 1.98
CA ILE A 495 -21.49 -6.14 2.04
C ILE A 495 -22.00 -7.25 2.93
N ALA A 496 -21.92 -8.48 2.41
CA ALA A 496 -22.17 -9.71 3.17
C ALA A 496 -21.01 -10.67 3.00
N GLU A 497 -20.48 -11.20 4.09
CA GLU A 497 -19.41 -12.20 4.08
C GLU A 497 -19.79 -13.37 5.00
N LEU A 498 -19.51 -14.58 4.55
CA LEU A 498 -19.67 -15.81 5.31
C LEU A 498 -18.38 -16.61 5.24
N GLY A 499 -17.91 -17.10 6.36
CA GLY A 499 -16.73 -17.93 6.42
C GLY A 499 -16.68 -18.76 7.69
N PHE A 500 -15.67 -19.58 7.76
CA PHE A 500 -15.32 -20.27 9.00
C PHE A 500 -13.81 -20.40 9.12
N ASP A 501 -13.35 -20.59 10.35
CA ASP A 501 -11.98 -20.98 10.64
C ASP A 501 -12.02 -22.38 11.19
N PHE A 502 -11.20 -23.27 10.64
CA PHE A 502 -10.94 -24.61 11.16
C PHE A 502 -9.46 -24.70 11.51
N GLU A 503 -9.14 -25.06 12.72
CA GLU A 503 -7.76 -25.16 13.18
C GLU A 503 -7.59 -26.36 14.13
N ASN A 504 -6.63 -27.23 13.79
CA ASN A 504 -6.13 -28.27 14.65
C ASN A 504 -4.60 -28.43 14.49
N GLU A 505 -3.98 -29.42 15.07
CA GLU A 505 -2.52 -29.62 15.03
C GLU A 505 -1.96 -29.80 13.60
N VAL A 506 -2.76 -30.32 12.67
CA VAL A 506 -2.33 -30.66 11.30
C VAL A 506 -2.83 -29.66 10.27
N PHE A 507 -4.05 -29.16 10.44
CA PHE A 507 -4.73 -28.32 9.44
C PHE A 507 -5.15 -26.98 10.02
N SER A 508 -4.91 -25.92 9.24
CA SER A 508 -5.60 -24.64 9.39
C SER A 508 -6.28 -24.32 8.05
N LEU A 509 -7.56 -23.99 8.07
CA LEU A 509 -8.35 -23.71 6.87
C LEU A 509 -9.30 -22.55 7.14
N ARG A 510 -9.29 -21.51 6.30
CA ARG A 510 -10.07 -20.28 6.49
C ARG A 510 -10.71 -19.80 5.19
N PRO A 511 -11.76 -20.47 4.72
CA PRO A 511 -12.53 -20.02 3.57
C PRO A 511 -13.41 -18.83 3.92
N THR A 512 -13.60 -17.93 2.96
CA THR A 512 -14.59 -16.84 3.03
C THR A 512 -15.23 -16.69 1.68
N VAL A 513 -16.54 -16.62 1.62
CA VAL A 513 -17.29 -16.16 0.45
C VAL A 513 -17.86 -14.78 0.74
N PHE A 514 -17.91 -13.93 -0.27
CA PHE A 514 -18.40 -12.57 -0.11
C PHE A 514 -19.26 -12.14 -1.30
N TYR A 515 -20.19 -11.25 -0.99
CA TYR A 515 -21.00 -10.51 -1.96
C TYR A 515 -21.00 -9.03 -1.56
N ARG A 516 -20.80 -8.16 -2.53
CA ARG A 516 -20.85 -6.71 -2.38
C ARG A 516 -21.66 -6.10 -3.51
N ARG A 517 -22.70 -5.38 -3.16
CA ARG A 517 -23.43 -4.51 -4.05
C ARG A 517 -22.97 -3.09 -3.80
N VAL A 518 -22.58 -2.37 -4.85
CA VAL A 518 -22.16 -0.97 -4.76
C VAL A 518 -23.08 -0.15 -5.66
N ASP A 519 -23.86 0.70 -5.06
CA ASP A 519 -24.64 1.72 -5.75
C ASP A 519 -23.74 2.96 -5.91
N ASP A 520 -23.85 3.66 -7.03
CA ASP A 520 -23.02 4.83 -7.37
C ASP A 520 -21.50 4.53 -7.45
N PHE A 521 -21.08 3.35 -7.84
CA PHE A 521 -19.67 3.00 -8.01
C PHE A 521 -18.98 3.92 -9.02
N ILE A 522 -17.85 4.54 -8.66
CA ILE A 522 -17.15 5.50 -9.50
C ILE A 522 -16.11 4.79 -10.37
N GLN A 523 -16.28 4.86 -11.70
CA GLN A 523 -15.28 4.42 -12.67
C GLN A 523 -15.26 5.34 -13.89
N GLY A 524 -14.25 5.14 -14.77
CA GLY A 524 -14.25 5.76 -16.09
C GLY A 524 -15.40 5.21 -16.94
N VAL A 525 -16.20 6.09 -17.49
CA VAL A 525 -17.23 5.79 -18.50
C VAL A 525 -16.94 6.60 -19.75
N PRO A 526 -17.37 6.19 -20.96
CA PRO A 526 -17.23 7.02 -22.14
C PRO A 526 -17.66 8.46 -21.87
N PHE A 527 -16.90 9.43 -22.39
CA PHE A 527 -17.15 10.85 -22.13
C PHE A 527 -18.58 11.25 -22.49
N ASP A 528 -19.06 10.75 -23.65
CA ASP A 528 -20.44 10.90 -24.09
C ASP A 528 -20.95 9.66 -24.88
N ALA A 529 -22.09 9.80 -25.55
CA ALA A 529 -22.72 8.72 -26.28
C ALA A 529 -22.15 8.53 -27.72
N THR A 530 -21.37 9.48 -28.23
CA THR A 530 -20.80 9.52 -29.58
C THR A 530 -19.35 9.07 -29.60
N ILE A 531 -19.07 7.90 -29.03
CA ILE A 531 -17.72 7.36 -28.82
C ILE A 531 -16.87 7.45 -30.11
N GLY A 532 -15.72 8.12 -30.04
CA GLY A 532 -14.77 8.29 -31.13
C GLY A 532 -15.14 9.41 -32.12
N VAL A 533 -16.21 10.15 -31.87
CA VAL A 533 -16.53 11.39 -32.60
C VAL A 533 -16.00 12.57 -31.82
N ILE A 534 -15.15 13.38 -32.44
CA ILE A 534 -14.54 14.54 -31.79
C ILE A 534 -15.47 15.75 -32.02
N ASP A 535 -16.43 15.99 -31.13
CA ASP A 535 -17.39 17.10 -31.22
C ASP A 535 -17.40 18.03 -30.00
N SER A 536 -16.53 17.75 -29.00
CA SER A 536 -16.34 18.58 -27.81
C SER A 536 -14.90 19.07 -27.62
N PRO A 537 -14.67 20.16 -26.87
CA PRO A 537 -13.31 20.58 -26.49
C PRO A 537 -12.52 19.54 -25.69
N VAL A 538 -13.20 18.71 -24.88
CA VAL A 538 -12.58 17.61 -24.11
C VAL A 538 -11.99 16.57 -25.05
N GLU A 539 -12.77 16.10 -25.99
CA GLU A 539 -12.35 15.09 -26.97
C GLU A 539 -11.27 15.62 -27.91
N MET A 540 -11.37 16.89 -28.32
CA MET A 540 -10.32 17.52 -29.12
C MET A 540 -8.96 17.52 -28.39
N ILE A 541 -8.94 17.88 -27.10
CA ILE A 541 -7.71 17.88 -26.31
C ILE A 541 -7.22 16.46 -26.08
N ALA A 542 -8.10 15.53 -25.80
CA ALA A 542 -7.78 14.11 -25.63
C ALA A 542 -7.18 13.51 -26.90
N ALA A 543 -7.80 13.76 -28.05
CA ALA A 543 -7.30 13.30 -29.36
C ALA A 543 -5.92 13.89 -29.70
N MET A 544 -5.65 15.15 -29.35
CA MET A 544 -4.32 15.75 -29.49
C MET A 544 -3.24 15.07 -28.61
N ASN A 545 -3.64 14.44 -27.52
CA ASN A 545 -2.80 13.63 -26.64
C ASN A 545 -2.84 12.12 -26.96
N GLY A 546 -3.44 11.72 -28.09
CA GLY A 546 -3.42 10.36 -28.60
C GLY A 546 -4.61 9.48 -28.21
N ASP A 547 -5.62 10.01 -27.52
CA ASP A 547 -6.83 9.28 -27.13
C ASP A 547 -8.09 9.95 -27.74
N SER A 548 -8.72 9.28 -28.71
CA SER A 548 -9.96 9.75 -29.35
C SER A 548 -11.23 9.31 -28.61
N THR A 549 -11.10 8.58 -27.51
CA THR A 549 -12.19 7.99 -26.74
C THR A 549 -12.03 8.25 -25.24
N PRO A 550 -11.87 9.54 -24.81
CA PRO A 550 -11.62 9.85 -23.43
C PRO A 550 -12.74 9.37 -22.52
N LEU A 551 -12.39 9.13 -21.28
CA LEU A 551 -13.29 8.73 -20.22
C LEU A 551 -13.62 9.90 -19.28
N ARG A 552 -14.83 9.89 -18.74
CA ARG A 552 -15.24 10.74 -17.63
C ARG A 552 -15.46 9.88 -16.40
N PHE A 553 -15.08 10.35 -15.23
CA PHE A 553 -15.52 9.69 -14.01
C PHE A 553 -17.03 9.79 -13.86
N GLY A 554 -17.68 8.66 -13.68
CA GLY A 554 -19.13 8.55 -13.58
C GLY A 554 -19.57 7.54 -12.52
N ASN A 555 -20.75 7.76 -11.96
CA ASN A 555 -21.40 6.80 -11.08
C ASN A 555 -22.08 5.71 -11.93
N VAL A 556 -21.83 4.46 -11.58
CA VAL A 556 -22.45 3.27 -12.17
C VAL A 556 -22.89 2.34 -11.05
N ASP A 557 -23.79 1.42 -11.34
CA ASP A 557 -24.16 0.37 -10.40
C ASP A 557 -23.28 -0.85 -10.59
N ALA A 558 -22.73 -1.38 -9.51
CA ALA A 558 -21.79 -2.49 -9.52
C ALA A 558 -22.16 -3.61 -8.56
N GLU A 559 -21.68 -4.81 -8.85
CA GLU A 559 -21.63 -5.92 -7.90
C GLU A 559 -20.29 -6.64 -7.98
N LEU A 560 -19.77 -7.07 -6.84
CA LEU A 560 -18.59 -7.90 -6.72
C LEU A 560 -18.91 -9.12 -5.86
N MET A 561 -18.50 -10.29 -6.33
CA MET A 561 -18.64 -11.54 -5.59
C MET A 561 -17.36 -12.37 -5.72
N GLY A 562 -17.12 -13.20 -4.73
CA GLY A 562 -15.93 -14.03 -4.79
C GLY A 562 -15.77 -14.95 -3.60
N ALA A 563 -14.64 -15.64 -3.61
CA ALA A 563 -14.22 -16.53 -2.54
C ALA A 563 -12.71 -16.42 -2.33
N ASP A 564 -12.34 -16.42 -1.07
CA ASP A 564 -10.95 -16.45 -0.61
C ASP A 564 -10.72 -17.66 0.25
N LEU A 565 -9.50 -18.18 0.20
CA LEU A 565 -9.05 -19.28 1.05
C LEU A 565 -7.61 -19.01 1.48
N ASP A 566 -7.33 -19.14 2.75
CA ASP A 566 -5.99 -19.42 3.24
C ASP A 566 -5.97 -20.77 3.97
N PHE A 567 -4.88 -21.50 3.83
CA PHE A 567 -4.71 -22.80 4.46
C PHE A 567 -3.25 -23.10 4.80
N SER A 568 -3.08 -23.92 5.84
CA SER A 568 -1.79 -24.49 6.21
C SER A 568 -1.97 -25.94 6.59
N ILE A 569 -1.05 -26.80 6.17
CA ILE A 569 -1.04 -28.24 6.44
C ILE A 569 0.33 -28.63 7.00
N ARG A 570 0.37 -29.29 8.14
CA ARG A 570 1.56 -29.83 8.77
C ARG A 570 1.49 -31.37 8.84
N PRO A 571 1.74 -32.06 7.71
CA PRO A 571 1.55 -33.52 7.64
C PRO A 571 2.53 -34.29 8.53
N VAL A 572 3.71 -33.74 8.76
CA VAL A 572 4.72 -34.23 9.69
C VAL A 572 5.45 -33.08 10.35
N ALA A 573 6.08 -33.32 11.49
CA ALA A 573 6.92 -32.30 12.13
C ALA A 573 7.93 -31.72 11.14
N ARG A 574 8.08 -30.40 11.11
CA ARG A 574 9.01 -29.66 10.27
C ARG A 574 8.65 -29.54 8.78
N PHE A 575 7.58 -30.13 8.30
CA PHE A 575 7.14 -29.92 6.92
C PHE A 575 5.82 -29.17 6.91
N VAL A 576 5.81 -28.01 6.24
CA VAL A 576 4.64 -27.12 6.16
C VAL A 576 4.31 -26.90 4.68
N ILE A 577 3.04 -27.07 4.36
CA ILE A 577 2.44 -26.64 3.10
C ILE A 577 1.44 -25.56 3.44
N GLU A 578 1.58 -24.38 2.87
CA GLU A 578 0.68 -23.26 3.08
C GLU A 578 0.32 -22.59 1.76
N GLY A 579 -0.84 -21.98 1.71
CA GLY A 579 -1.24 -21.31 0.50
C GLY A 579 -2.46 -20.42 0.64
N THR A 580 -2.65 -19.61 -0.40
CA THR A 580 -3.81 -18.75 -0.57
C THR A 580 -4.42 -18.96 -1.94
N ALA A 581 -5.76 -18.95 -2.01
CA ALA A 581 -6.48 -18.96 -3.28
C ALA A 581 -7.54 -17.87 -3.27
N SER A 582 -7.78 -17.26 -4.42
CA SER A 582 -8.71 -16.16 -4.56
C SER A 582 -9.44 -16.18 -5.89
N TYR A 583 -10.71 -15.84 -5.83
CA TYR A 583 -11.54 -15.60 -7.00
C TYR A 583 -12.41 -14.39 -6.75
N VAL A 584 -12.38 -13.45 -7.69
CA VAL A 584 -13.23 -12.24 -7.67
C VAL A 584 -13.89 -12.09 -9.03
N ARG A 585 -15.17 -11.77 -9.04
CA ARG A 585 -15.91 -11.34 -10.21
C ARG A 585 -16.59 -10.02 -9.91
N GLY A 586 -16.35 -9.02 -10.75
CA GLY A 586 -17.03 -7.74 -10.75
C GLY A 586 -17.88 -7.58 -12.00
N LYS A 587 -19.09 -7.04 -11.84
CA LYS A 587 -20.02 -6.74 -12.95
C LYS A 587 -20.67 -5.38 -12.75
N ARG A 588 -20.97 -4.71 -13.85
CA ARG A 588 -21.94 -3.62 -13.88
C ARG A 588 -23.35 -4.19 -13.78
N ARG A 589 -24.23 -3.47 -13.09
CA ARG A 589 -25.64 -3.83 -12.93
C ARG A 589 -26.56 -2.97 -13.80
N ASP A 590 -26.07 -1.83 -14.24
CA ASP A 590 -26.77 -0.87 -15.10
C ASP A 590 -26.66 -1.21 -16.59
N ILE A 591 -25.61 -1.91 -16.99
CA ILE A 591 -25.41 -2.43 -18.35
C ILE A 591 -24.82 -3.86 -18.31
N ASP A 592 -24.87 -4.58 -19.42
CA ASP A 592 -24.22 -5.90 -19.55
C ASP A 592 -22.73 -5.74 -19.87
N ASP A 593 -21.93 -5.44 -18.81
CA ASP A 593 -20.47 -5.34 -18.90
C ASP A 593 -19.81 -5.82 -17.60
N ASP A 594 -18.55 -6.22 -17.67
CA ASP A 594 -17.75 -6.56 -16.49
C ASP A 594 -17.12 -5.28 -15.89
N LEU A 595 -16.76 -5.30 -14.61
CA LEU A 595 -16.04 -4.19 -13.97
C LEU A 595 -14.59 -4.16 -14.45
N TYR A 596 -14.06 -2.94 -14.49
CA TYR A 596 -12.72 -2.66 -14.97
C TYR A 596 -11.64 -3.10 -13.98
N ARG A 597 -10.56 -3.73 -14.48
CA ARG A 597 -9.33 -4.12 -13.75
C ARG A 597 -9.60 -5.04 -12.56
N ILE A 598 -10.36 -6.09 -12.78
CA ILE A 598 -10.57 -7.15 -11.79
C ILE A 598 -9.47 -8.21 -11.93
N ALA A 599 -8.76 -8.49 -10.83
CA ALA A 599 -7.73 -9.52 -10.80
C ALA A 599 -8.29 -10.91 -11.18
N PRO A 600 -7.58 -11.72 -11.98
CA PRO A 600 -7.97 -13.09 -12.28
C PRO A 600 -7.91 -13.98 -11.02
N ALA A 601 -8.57 -15.15 -11.09
CA ALA A 601 -8.42 -16.18 -10.07
C ALA A 601 -6.94 -16.56 -9.92
N ASN A 602 -6.47 -16.69 -8.69
CA ASN A 602 -5.07 -16.99 -8.43
C ASN A 602 -4.88 -17.97 -7.27
N LEU A 603 -3.72 -18.61 -7.27
CA LEU A 603 -3.27 -19.56 -6.25
C LEU A 603 -1.80 -19.28 -5.93
N ARG A 604 -1.50 -19.12 -4.66
CA ARG A 604 -0.14 -19.17 -4.14
C ARG A 604 0.01 -20.39 -3.27
N LEU A 605 1.09 -21.16 -3.48
CA LEU A 605 1.36 -22.37 -2.73
C LEU A 605 2.83 -22.38 -2.35
N SER A 606 3.13 -22.60 -1.09
CA SER A 606 4.49 -22.79 -0.57
C SER A 606 4.59 -24.14 0.13
N ALA A 607 5.68 -24.84 -0.09
CA ALA A 607 6.02 -26.08 0.62
C ALA A 607 7.43 -25.95 1.18
N SER A 608 7.57 -26.08 2.49
CA SER A 608 8.86 -25.86 3.17
C SER A 608 9.17 -26.95 4.20
N TRP A 609 10.45 -27.25 4.32
CA TRP A 609 11.00 -27.96 5.44
C TRP A 609 11.65 -26.97 6.42
N GLN A 610 11.27 -27.06 7.69
CA GLN A 610 11.70 -26.16 8.74
C GLN A 610 12.56 -26.90 9.76
N GLY A 611 13.88 -26.69 9.72
CA GLY A 611 14.81 -27.21 10.69
C GLY A 611 15.25 -26.14 11.70
N ASN A 612 16.00 -26.54 12.73
CA ASN A 612 16.41 -25.63 13.79
C ASN A 612 17.29 -24.46 13.32
N ARG A 613 18.09 -24.66 12.29
CA ARG A 613 18.97 -23.62 11.71
C ARG A 613 18.81 -23.45 10.22
N LEU A 614 18.46 -24.50 9.52
CA LEU A 614 18.26 -24.49 8.07
C LEU A 614 16.78 -24.71 7.78
N SER A 615 16.19 -23.85 6.97
CA SER A 615 14.88 -24.04 6.37
C SER A 615 15.03 -23.87 4.86
N PHE A 616 14.26 -24.60 4.08
CA PHE A 616 14.26 -24.45 2.62
C PHE A 616 12.91 -24.90 2.06
N GLY A 617 12.59 -24.43 0.87
CA GLY A 617 11.32 -24.78 0.24
C GLY A 617 11.19 -24.26 -1.18
N ALA A 618 9.99 -24.42 -1.69
CA ALA A 618 9.58 -23.93 -2.99
C ALA A 618 8.27 -23.16 -2.87
N GLU A 619 8.11 -22.15 -3.71
CA GLU A 619 6.86 -21.40 -3.85
C GLU A 619 6.40 -21.46 -5.30
N MET A 620 5.08 -21.52 -5.51
CA MET A 620 4.41 -21.37 -6.80
C MET A 620 3.39 -20.24 -6.70
N PHE A 621 3.36 -19.39 -7.71
CA PHE A 621 2.26 -18.47 -7.94
C PHE A 621 1.64 -18.76 -9.31
N ALA A 622 0.34 -19.02 -9.34
CA ALA A 622 -0.41 -19.30 -10.56
C ALA A 622 -1.58 -18.31 -10.68
N SER A 623 -1.79 -17.80 -11.89
CA SER A 623 -2.88 -16.91 -12.25
C SER A 623 -3.65 -17.49 -13.43
N ALA A 624 -4.98 -17.51 -13.33
CA ALA A 624 -5.84 -17.93 -14.44
C ALA A 624 -5.90 -16.85 -15.53
N ALA A 625 -6.36 -17.20 -16.72
CA ALA A 625 -6.67 -16.22 -17.75
C ALA A 625 -7.82 -15.32 -17.31
N GLN A 626 -7.73 -14.02 -17.63
CA GLN A 626 -8.82 -13.07 -17.41
C GLN A 626 -9.51 -12.71 -18.72
N ASN A 627 -10.72 -13.27 -18.89
CA ASN A 627 -11.56 -13.03 -20.06
C ASN A 627 -12.83 -12.24 -19.72
N LYS A 628 -13.03 -11.91 -18.44
CA LYS A 628 -14.15 -11.10 -17.94
C LYS A 628 -13.65 -9.66 -17.78
N VAL A 629 -13.66 -8.91 -18.86
CA VAL A 629 -13.03 -7.60 -19.00
C VAL A 629 -14.06 -6.53 -19.34
N ALA A 630 -13.81 -5.30 -18.89
CA ALA A 630 -14.69 -4.15 -19.17
C ALA A 630 -14.58 -3.70 -20.62
N ARG A 631 -15.57 -4.02 -21.43
CA ARG A 631 -15.63 -3.65 -22.86
C ARG A 631 -15.78 -2.14 -23.05
N SER A 632 -16.53 -1.49 -22.17
CA SER A 632 -16.72 -0.04 -22.19
C SER A 632 -15.43 0.76 -21.91
N ASN A 633 -14.41 0.13 -21.32
CA ASN A 633 -13.10 0.72 -21.06
C ASN A 633 -12.01 0.22 -22.02
N GLY A 634 -12.34 -0.57 -23.04
CA GLY A 634 -11.38 -1.15 -23.97
C GLY A 634 -10.37 -2.10 -23.30
N GLU A 635 -10.76 -2.75 -22.20
CA GLU A 635 -9.87 -3.65 -21.46
C GLU A 635 -9.57 -4.92 -22.25
N ALA A 636 -8.29 -5.24 -22.40
CA ALA A 636 -7.84 -6.47 -23.05
C ALA A 636 -7.78 -7.64 -22.06
N SER A 637 -8.11 -8.84 -22.53
CA SER A 637 -7.91 -10.09 -21.79
C SER A 637 -6.43 -10.35 -21.48
N SER A 638 -6.15 -11.29 -20.60
CA SER A 638 -4.79 -11.78 -20.32
C SER A 638 -4.79 -13.30 -20.19
N ASP A 639 -3.65 -13.90 -20.53
CA ASP A 639 -3.45 -15.34 -20.45
C ASP A 639 -3.16 -15.81 -19.02
N SER A 640 -3.28 -17.11 -18.81
CA SER A 640 -2.89 -17.76 -17.57
C SER A 640 -1.38 -17.99 -17.53
N PHE A 641 -0.81 -17.99 -16.31
CA PHE A 641 0.59 -18.30 -16.11
C PHE A 641 0.84 -18.96 -14.75
N ALA A 642 2.02 -19.58 -14.58
CA ALA A 642 2.53 -20.03 -13.30
C ALA A 642 4.04 -19.78 -13.22
N VAL A 643 4.48 -19.25 -12.10
CA VAL A 643 5.89 -19.03 -11.79
C VAL A 643 6.28 -19.76 -10.52
N PHE A 644 7.53 -20.24 -10.48
CA PHE A 644 8.06 -21.04 -9.39
C PHE A 644 9.31 -20.40 -8.83
N GLY A 645 9.51 -20.49 -7.52
CA GLY A 645 10.72 -20.06 -6.84
C GLY A 645 11.23 -21.11 -5.87
N LEU A 646 12.50 -21.02 -5.55
CA LEU A 646 13.17 -21.81 -4.50
C LEU A 646 13.77 -20.84 -3.49
N PHE A 647 13.75 -21.24 -2.22
CA PHE A 647 14.32 -20.44 -1.15
C PHE A 647 14.99 -21.30 -0.08
N ALA A 648 15.95 -20.72 0.61
CA ALA A 648 16.58 -21.28 1.79
C ALA A 648 16.91 -20.19 2.79
N ARG A 649 16.83 -20.51 4.08
CA ARG A 649 17.22 -19.67 5.19
C ARG A 649 18.14 -20.43 6.13
N TYR A 650 19.25 -19.80 6.50
CA TYR A 650 20.16 -20.33 7.51
C TYR A 650 20.24 -19.36 8.70
N ALA A 651 19.69 -19.79 9.83
CA ALA A 651 19.79 -19.07 11.11
C ALA A 651 21.15 -19.37 11.74
N MET A 652 22.00 -18.35 11.85
CA MET A 652 23.29 -18.41 12.53
C MET A 652 23.10 -18.21 14.04
N ARG A 653 24.22 -18.06 14.77
CA ARG A 653 24.19 -17.68 16.17
C ARG A 653 23.90 -16.17 16.30
N ASP A 654 23.47 -15.78 17.48
CA ASP A 654 23.37 -14.36 17.89
C ASP A 654 22.44 -13.49 17.03
N GLY A 655 21.27 -14.01 16.64
CA GLY A 655 20.25 -13.25 15.91
C GLY A 655 20.61 -12.91 14.46
N MET A 656 21.57 -13.62 13.86
CA MET A 656 21.96 -13.48 12.45
C MET A 656 21.24 -14.50 11.59
N ALA A 657 20.81 -14.12 10.41
CA ALA A 657 20.30 -15.04 9.38
C ALA A 657 20.78 -14.63 7.99
N ILE A 658 20.98 -15.63 7.14
CA ILE A 658 21.14 -15.47 5.69
C ILE A 658 19.97 -16.20 5.03
N GLU A 659 19.36 -15.52 4.09
CA GLU A 659 18.30 -16.03 3.25
C GLU A 659 18.73 -15.87 1.79
N ALA A 660 18.40 -16.84 0.95
CA ALA A 660 18.72 -16.80 -0.47
C ALA A 660 17.68 -17.59 -1.27
N GLY A 661 17.50 -17.24 -2.52
CA GLY A 661 16.58 -17.95 -3.38
C GLY A 661 16.70 -17.58 -4.84
N VAL A 662 15.84 -18.21 -5.63
CA VAL A 662 15.65 -17.93 -7.05
C VAL A 662 14.16 -17.74 -7.28
N GLU A 663 13.78 -16.63 -7.87
CA GLU A 663 12.43 -16.33 -8.35
C GLU A 663 12.34 -16.62 -9.85
N ASN A 664 11.13 -16.93 -10.32
CA ASN A 664 10.88 -17.34 -11.71
C ASN A 664 11.90 -18.40 -12.21
N LEU A 665 12.02 -19.49 -11.47
CA LEU A 665 13.02 -20.53 -11.65
C LEU A 665 13.18 -21.05 -13.09
N PHE A 666 12.10 -21.07 -13.86
CA PHE A 666 12.06 -21.58 -15.23
C PHE A 666 12.13 -20.47 -16.29
N ASP A 667 12.41 -19.25 -15.87
CA ASP A 667 12.46 -18.06 -16.74
C ASP A 667 11.21 -17.95 -17.63
N ALA A 668 10.03 -18.15 -17.02
CA ALA A 668 8.76 -18.08 -17.73
C ALA A 668 8.43 -16.64 -18.09
N GLU A 669 8.05 -16.41 -19.34
CA GLU A 669 7.49 -15.12 -19.77
C GLU A 669 6.02 -15.04 -19.35
N TYR A 670 5.61 -13.95 -18.69
CA TYR A 670 4.25 -13.76 -18.22
C TYR A 670 3.89 -12.27 -18.09
N GLN A 671 2.59 -11.98 -18.25
CA GLN A 671 2.07 -10.62 -18.12
C GLN A 671 0.95 -10.58 -17.07
N PRO A 672 1.17 -9.97 -15.89
CA PRO A 672 0.11 -9.81 -14.90
C PRO A 672 -1.04 -8.95 -15.45
N HIS A 673 -2.29 -9.39 -15.24
CA HIS A 673 -3.46 -8.70 -15.78
C HIS A 673 -3.55 -7.22 -15.37
N LEU A 674 -3.17 -6.91 -14.12
CA LEU A 674 -3.22 -5.56 -13.55
C LEU A 674 -1.94 -4.75 -13.79
N ALA A 675 -0.96 -5.26 -14.55
CA ALA A 675 0.21 -4.47 -14.92
C ALA A 675 -0.18 -3.28 -15.81
N GLY A 676 0.50 -2.17 -15.65
CA GLY A 676 0.35 -0.99 -16.50
C GLY A 676 0.90 -1.24 -17.91
N ARG A 677 0.53 -0.37 -18.88
CA ARG A 677 0.96 -0.47 -20.27
C ARG A 677 2.17 0.44 -20.51
N SER A 678 3.21 -0.11 -21.14
CA SER A 678 4.43 0.64 -21.46
C SER A 678 4.13 1.83 -22.39
N ARG A 679 4.80 2.95 -22.09
CA ARG A 679 4.88 4.18 -22.91
C ARG A 679 6.29 4.55 -23.27
N VAL A 680 7.28 3.69 -22.97
CA VAL A 680 8.69 3.92 -23.21
C VAL A 680 9.09 3.40 -24.59
N GLY A 681 9.53 4.30 -25.47
CA GLY A 681 9.85 3.95 -26.85
C GLY A 681 11.17 3.20 -27.05
N ALA A 682 12.07 3.26 -26.07
CA ALA A 682 13.39 2.59 -26.13
C ALA A 682 13.44 1.31 -25.25
N SER A 683 12.30 0.70 -25.00
CA SER A 683 12.18 -0.54 -24.23
C SER A 683 11.96 -1.75 -25.14
N ASP A 684 12.37 -2.94 -24.70
CA ASP A 684 12.02 -4.20 -25.36
C ASP A 684 10.53 -4.54 -25.15
N VAL A 685 9.85 -3.85 -24.21
CA VAL A 685 8.38 -3.89 -24.08
C VAL A 685 7.77 -2.86 -25.04
N ALA A 686 7.03 -3.30 -26.03
CA ALA A 686 6.41 -2.41 -27.01
C ALA A 686 5.44 -1.40 -26.37
N VAL A 687 5.39 -0.18 -26.94
CA VAL A 687 4.44 0.85 -26.48
C VAL A 687 3.01 0.34 -26.61
N GLY A 688 2.23 0.44 -25.53
CA GLY A 688 0.85 -0.05 -25.43
C GLY A 688 0.73 -1.49 -24.90
N GLU A 689 1.82 -2.25 -24.86
CA GLU A 689 1.83 -3.59 -24.26
C GLU A 689 1.89 -3.53 -22.73
N ARG A 690 1.30 -4.53 -22.06
CA ARG A 690 1.43 -4.66 -20.61
C ARG A 690 2.88 -4.94 -20.21
N LEU A 691 3.31 -4.37 -19.09
CA LEU A 691 4.61 -4.71 -18.53
C LEU A 691 4.65 -6.21 -18.18
N PRO A 692 5.67 -6.95 -18.64
CA PRO A 692 5.88 -8.33 -18.26
C PRO A 692 6.28 -8.44 -16.79
N GLY A 693 6.11 -9.60 -16.21
CA GLY A 693 6.75 -9.92 -14.93
C GLY A 693 8.25 -10.15 -15.12
N ALA A 694 9.01 -9.98 -14.03
CA ALA A 694 10.44 -10.15 -14.04
C ALA A 694 10.84 -11.59 -14.43
N GLY A 695 11.97 -11.72 -15.15
CA GLY A 695 12.59 -12.97 -15.52
C GLY A 695 13.18 -13.74 -14.33
N GLN A 696 14.02 -14.74 -14.62
CA GLN A 696 14.71 -15.50 -13.57
C GLN A 696 15.68 -14.58 -12.81
N GLY A 697 15.55 -14.52 -11.49
CA GLY A 697 16.41 -13.71 -10.62
C GLY A 697 16.82 -14.45 -9.36
N GLY A 698 18.12 -14.38 -9.05
CA GLY A 698 18.66 -14.82 -7.78
C GLY A 698 18.63 -13.68 -6.76
N TRP A 699 18.49 -14.02 -5.48
CA TRP A 699 18.56 -13.03 -4.41
C TRP A 699 19.25 -13.58 -3.17
N VAL A 700 19.82 -12.67 -2.39
CA VAL A 700 20.38 -12.96 -1.08
C VAL A 700 20.05 -11.84 -0.11
N ARG A 701 19.67 -12.20 1.11
CA ARG A 701 19.38 -11.27 2.21
C ARG A 701 20.14 -11.66 3.47
N PHE A 702 20.70 -10.67 4.13
CA PHE A 702 21.34 -10.81 5.43
C PHE A 702 20.57 -9.99 6.45
N THR A 703 20.33 -10.57 7.63
CA THR A 703 19.71 -9.87 8.76
C THR A 703 20.49 -10.08 10.03
N LYS A 704 20.54 -9.06 10.89
CA LYS A 704 21.13 -9.12 12.23
C LYS A 704 20.28 -8.33 13.21
N ARG A 705 19.99 -8.96 14.37
CA ARG A 705 19.40 -8.29 15.54
C ARG A 705 20.41 -8.35 16.69
N PHE A 706 20.55 -7.24 17.44
CA PHE A 706 21.47 -7.09 18.57
C PHE A 706 20.69 -6.92 19.86
#